data_cb72e595ba4e64f8cbe80525c1efda1f
#
_entry.id   cb72e595ba4e64f8cbe80525c1efda1f
#
_cell.length_a   1.000
_cell.length_b   1.000
_cell.length_c   1.000
_cell.angle_alpha   90.00
_cell.angle_beta   90.00
_cell.angle_gamma   90.00
#
_symmetry.space_group_name_H-M   'P 1'
#
loop_
_entity.id
_entity.type
_entity.pdbx_description
1 polymer ?
#
loop_
_entity_poly.entity_id
_entity_poly.type
_entity_poly.pdbx_seq_one_letter_code
_entity_poly.pdbx_strand_id
1 'polypeptide(L)'
;VIESLGRAGRNTLFTDALEASLAAGTWTPPQAGSSFTLPDGRVQTWTHAVANSNGWFSGPEMRGGYVYFTVDATDSRVMLLNASGHGMAYVNGEPRTGDLYQYGYVQTPVLLHPGKNEFLLAPGRGRMRATVLPPRAAVGFNPGDLTLPDLLVGEAVRTWGAVVLVNATTNWTHDLELTSIWAGRTTRTPVPTLPPLGVRKVAFQIQGSTAKADAKAVVELSLATTTKGRRILDRTPVELRVRLPEQAHKRTFFSSIDGSLQYYAINPGRDLPPGVPPALFLSFHGASVEGIGQAEAYAPKRWGHLVSPTNRRPYGFDWEEWGRLDALEVLDLATARLSVDPARVYLTGHSMGGHGTLNFGATFPDRFAAIGPSAGWISFFSYAGTDSFTNATPVEQMLRRAAASSDTLALATNYLHQGVYLLHGDADDNVPVREARRMREVLGSFHHDFAWHEQPGAGHWWENSDEPGAECVDWPPLFDFFARRRIPADAEVRRIQFVTVNPGVSSRSHWLGIEAQEHSLQPSEIEAQWDPGQQRVIATTRNVQQWVLETGFMNLTTGTGLKVEVDGQKLEGLKPAEFVPKGEFPAIPGESKPYHQPVRLAKISGRWEVSSARPITHKNPLRHGPFKDAFRHRMLFVYGTVSAVLIECGDPVSC
;
A
#
# COMPACT_ATOMS: atom_id res chain seq x y z
N VAL A 1 26.47 9.99 23.98
CA VAL A 1 27.40 9.98 22.85
C VAL A 1 27.30 8.64 22.18
N ILE A 2 27.30 8.63 20.86
CA ILE A 2 27.24 7.45 20.01
C ILE A 2 28.25 7.60 18.89
N GLU A 3 28.65 6.46 18.29
CA GLU A 3 29.40 6.47 17.04
C GLU A 3 28.46 6.61 15.86
N SER A 4 28.77 7.46 14.88
CA SER A 4 27.97 7.65 13.67
C SER A 4 28.81 7.59 12.41
N LEU A 5 28.26 6.99 11.37
CA LEU A 5 28.81 6.88 10.02
C LEU A 5 27.82 7.50 9.04
N GLY A 6 27.97 8.77 8.74
CA GLY A 6 27.09 9.50 7.83
C GLY A 6 27.27 9.08 6.37
N ARG A 7 26.21 9.22 5.56
CA ARG A 7 26.22 9.01 4.10
C ARG A 7 26.81 7.67 3.64
N ALA A 8 26.77 6.67 4.51
CA ALA A 8 27.12 5.30 4.14
C ALA A 8 26.07 4.64 3.24
N GLY A 9 25.05 5.37 2.91
CA GLY A 9 23.79 5.14 2.26
C GLY A 9 23.67 3.88 1.44
N ARG A 10 22.55 3.19 1.63
CA ARG A 10 22.16 2.05 0.82
C ARG A 10 22.10 2.46 -0.65
N ASN A 11 22.85 1.76 -1.47
CA ASN A 11 22.77 1.86 -2.91
C ASN A 11 22.28 0.53 -3.45
N THR A 12 21.17 0.55 -4.20
CA THR A 12 20.58 -0.67 -4.79
C THR A 12 21.52 -1.41 -5.76
N LEU A 13 22.57 -0.73 -6.23
CA LEU A 13 23.57 -1.29 -7.13
C LEU A 13 24.70 -2.04 -6.41
N PHE A 14 24.84 -1.85 -5.10
CA PHE A 14 25.93 -2.42 -4.31
C PHE A 14 25.40 -3.12 -3.06
N THR A 15 26.05 -4.20 -2.69
CA THR A 15 25.82 -4.84 -1.41
C THR A 15 26.21 -3.90 -0.27
N ASP A 16 25.35 -3.72 0.72
CA ASP A 16 25.70 -2.99 1.94
C ASP A 16 26.77 -3.77 2.71
N ALA A 17 27.96 -3.22 2.81
CA ALA A 17 29.10 -3.92 3.36
C ALA A 17 28.98 -4.14 4.89
N LEU A 18 28.27 -3.26 5.61
CA LEU A 18 28.01 -3.46 7.04
C LEU A 18 27.03 -4.61 7.27
N GLU A 19 25.91 -4.63 6.53
CA GLU A 19 24.94 -5.73 6.58
C GLU A 19 25.58 -7.06 6.12
N ALA A 20 26.42 -7.02 5.10
CA ALA A 20 27.16 -8.19 4.64
C ALA A 20 28.12 -8.72 5.71
N SER A 21 28.80 -7.83 6.45
CA SER A 21 29.72 -8.23 7.54
C SER A 21 28.97 -8.86 8.72
N LEU A 22 27.79 -8.32 9.06
CA LEU A 22 26.91 -8.91 10.08
C LEU A 22 26.46 -10.31 9.65
N ALA A 23 25.98 -10.47 8.41
CA ALA A 23 25.53 -11.75 7.87
C ALA A 23 26.66 -12.78 7.77
N ALA A 24 27.88 -12.36 7.48
CA ALA A 24 29.07 -13.21 7.40
C ALA A 24 29.72 -13.50 8.76
N GLY A 25 29.26 -12.86 9.85
CA GLY A 25 29.89 -12.97 11.17
C GLY A 25 31.28 -12.32 11.26
N THR A 26 31.60 -11.40 10.36
CA THR A 26 32.88 -10.67 10.29
C THR A 26 32.77 -9.22 10.81
N TRP A 27 31.61 -8.87 11.36
CA TRP A 27 31.37 -7.57 11.96
C TRP A 27 32.34 -7.28 13.12
N THR A 28 32.91 -6.09 13.12
CA THR A 28 33.73 -5.58 14.22
C THR A 28 33.19 -4.25 14.69
N PRO A 29 33.05 -4.04 16.02
CA PRO A 29 32.57 -2.77 16.57
C PRO A 29 33.41 -1.57 16.11
N PRO A 30 32.80 -0.50 15.66
CA PRO A 30 33.53 0.70 15.24
C PRO A 30 34.09 1.49 16.43
N GLN A 31 35.11 2.27 16.14
CA GLN A 31 35.65 3.30 17.04
C GLN A 31 35.68 4.65 16.34
N ALA A 32 35.48 5.75 17.07
CA ALA A 32 35.63 7.08 16.51
C ALA A 32 37.00 7.25 15.85
N GLY A 33 37.02 7.80 14.64
CA GLY A 33 38.23 7.96 13.83
C GLY A 33 38.55 6.74 12.96
N SER A 34 37.91 5.58 13.16
CA SER A 34 38.10 4.45 12.26
C SER A 34 37.43 4.71 10.90
N SER A 35 38.11 4.34 9.81
CA SER A 35 37.64 4.54 8.46
C SER A 35 36.91 3.30 7.94
N PHE A 36 35.90 3.50 7.12
CA PHE A 36 35.14 2.48 6.44
C PHE A 36 35.05 2.80 4.95
N THR A 37 35.48 1.88 4.10
CA THR A 37 35.42 2.03 2.65
C THR A 37 34.11 1.47 2.14
N LEU A 38 33.30 2.31 1.49
CA LEU A 38 32.05 1.92 0.85
C LEU A 38 32.34 1.13 -0.44
N PRO A 39 31.37 0.31 -0.93
CA PRO A 39 31.54 -0.45 -2.16
C PRO A 39 31.82 0.39 -3.41
N ASP A 40 31.43 1.66 -3.41
CA ASP A 40 31.71 2.62 -4.49
C ASP A 40 33.09 3.30 -4.36
N GLY A 41 33.92 2.87 -3.41
CA GLY A 41 35.28 3.37 -3.16
C GLY A 41 35.35 4.63 -2.29
N ARG A 42 34.20 5.23 -1.91
CA ARG A 42 34.20 6.36 -0.98
C ARG A 42 34.62 5.90 0.42
N VAL A 43 35.43 6.71 1.08
CA VAL A 43 35.83 6.46 2.46
C VAL A 43 35.02 7.33 3.41
N GLN A 44 34.39 6.71 4.39
CA GLN A 44 33.67 7.38 5.46
C GLN A 44 34.36 7.10 6.79
N THR A 45 34.28 8.03 7.73
CA THR A 45 34.90 7.91 9.03
C THR A 45 33.84 7.95 10.13
N TRP A 46 33.95 7.02 11.07
CA TRP A 46 33.10 7.00 12.25
C TRP A 46 33.42 8.21 13.15
N THR A 47 32.40 8.94 13.54
CA THR A 47 32.53 10.15 14.36
C THR A 47 31.60 10.07 15.57
N HIS A 48 31.97 10.78 16.63
CA HIS A 48 31.08 10.94 17.78
C HIS A 48 29.89 11.84 17.43
N ALA A 49 28.67 11.40 17.77
CA ALA A 49 27.49 12.25 17.79
C ALA A 49 26.96 12.39 19.20
N VAL A 50 26.45 13.57 19.52
CA VAL A 50 25.95 13.93 20.87
C VAL A 50 24.48 14.31 20.76
N ALA A 51 23.64 13.71 21.61
CA ALA A 51 22.23 14.06 21.67
C ALA A 51 22.03 15.46 22.25
N ASN A 52 20.99 16.16 21.77
CA ASN A 52 20.53 17.40 22.39
C ASN A 52 19.81 17.11 23.73
N SER A 53 19.36 18.17 24.42
CA SER A 53 18.69 18.08 25.73
C SER A 53 17.42 17.20 25.72
N ASN A 54 16.78 17.00 24.55
CA ASN A 54 15.59 16.16 24.38
C ASN A 54 15.91 14.72 23.90
N GLY A 55 17.19 14.34 23.91
CA GLY A 55 17.66 13.01 23.54
C GLY A 55 17.70 12.73 22.03
N TRP A 56 17.57 13.76 21.18
CA TRP A 56 17.68 13.62 19.73
C TRP A 56 19.10 13.84 19.25
N PHE A 57 19.56 12.93 18.40
CA PHE A 57 20.71 13.09 17.54
C PHE A 57 20.25 13.68 16.22
N SER A 58 20.92 14.72 15.73
CA SER A 58 20.53 15.44 14.51
C SER A 58 21.77 15.89 13.75
N GLY A 59 21.71 15.88 12.43
CA GLY A 59 22.79 16.36 11.58
C GLY A 59 22.94 15.56 10.29
N PRO A 60 23.87 15.98 9.41
CA PRO A 60 24.17 15.27 8.17
C PRO A 60 24.61 13.83 8.39
N GLU A 61 25.28 13.56 9.52
CA GLU A 61 25.73 12.24 9.96
C GLU A 61 24.57 11.28 10.28
N MET A 62 23.36 11.81 10.48
CA MET A 62 22.13 11.03 10.69
C MET A 62 21.36 10.75 9.38
N ARG A 63 21.93 11.06 8.21
CA ARG A 63 21.29 10.82 6.92
C ARG A 63 21.93 9.64 6.20
N GLY A 64 21.16 8.56 6.04
CA GLY A 64 21.54 7.43 5.20
C GLY A 64 22.84 6.75 5.61
N GLY A 65 23.04 6.53 6.90
CA GLY A 65 24.21 5.88 7.45
C GLY A 65 23.89 4.92 8.58
N TYR A 66 24.81 4.80 9.51
CA TYR A 66 24.69 3.93 10.67
C TYR A 66 25.07 4.65 11.95
N VAL A 67 24.47 4.22 13.03
CA VAL A 67 24.75 4.68 14.40
C VAL A 67 25.01 3.47 15.26
N TYR A 68 26.08 3.49 16.02
CA TYR A 68 26.48 2.40 16.91
C TYR A 68 26.60 2.89 18.36
N PHE A 69 26.09 2.10 19.28
CA PHE A 69 26.28 2.28 20.72
C PHE A 69 26.19 0.94 21.43
N THR A 70 26.62 0.90 22.69
CA THR A 70 26.58 -0.28 23.53
C THR A 70 25.85 -0.04 24.84
N VAL A 71 25.29 -1.11 25.40
CA VAL A 71 24.67 -1.13 26.72
C VAL A 71 25.26 -2.29 27.50
N ASP A 72 25.84 -2.01 28.67
CA ASP A 72 26.33 -3.06 29.56
C ASP A 72 25.20 -3.62 30.44
N ALA A 73 25.17 -4.92 30.60
CA ALA A 73 24.26 -5.62 31.49
C ALA A 73 24.99 -6.57 32.42
N THR A 74 24.56 -6.67 33.66
CA THR A 74 25.15 -7.57 34.67
C THR A 74 24.58 -8.98 34.58
N ASP A 75 23.39 -9.13 34.01
CA ASP A 75 22.62 -10.37 33.92
C ASP A 75 21.84 -10.42 32.59
N SER A 76 21.36 -11.60 32.22
CA SER A 76 20.45 -11.75 31.09
C SER A 76 19.07 -11.23 31.45
N ARG A 77 18.60 -10.21 30.67
CA ARG A 77 17.29 -9.58 30.90
C ARG A 77 16.71 -9.02 29.62
N VAL A 78 15.37 -9.00 29.58
CA VAL A 78 14.67 -8.35 28.47
C VAL A 78 14.51 -6.87 28.74
N MET A 79 14.86 -6.06 27.75
CA MET A 79 14.65 -4.61 27.74
C MET A 79 13.80 -4.22 26.53
N LEU A 80 13.28 -3.00 26.49
CA LEU A 80 12.59 -2.43 25.36
C LEU A 80 13.51 -1.42 24.66
N LEU A 81 13.84 -1.68 23.40
CA LEU A 81 14.41 -0.65 22.52
C LEU A 81 13.25 0.24 22.06
N ASN A 82 13.25 1.48 22.54
CA ASN A 82 12.34 2.53 22.12
C ASN A 82 13.14 3.51 21.27
N ALA A 83 13.06 3.37 19.94
CA ALA A 83 13.83 4.16 19.00
C ALA A 83 12.94 4.74 17.90
N SER A 84 13.35 5.87 17.34
CA SER A 84 12.58 6.63 16.37
C SER A 84 13.51 7.32 15.37
N GLY A 85 13.13 7.37 14.10
CA GLY A 85 13.92 7.97 13.01
C GLY A 85 14.95 7.04 12.37
N HIS A 86 14.80 5.73 12.56
CA HIS A 86 15.65 4.69 11.97
C HIS A 86 14.84 3.75 11.08
N GLY A 87 15.43 3.26 10.01
CA GLY A 87 14.79 2.30 9.09
C GLY A 87 14.96 0.85 9.54
N MET A 88 15.99 0.55 10.32
CA MET A 88 16.32 -0.78 10.84
C MET A 88 17.22 -0.67 12.07
N ALA A 89 17.17 -1.66 12.95
CA ALA A 89 18.11 -1.84 14.05
C ALA A 89 18.66 -3.26 14.05
N TYR A 90 19.93 -3.41 14.41
CA TYR A 90 20.55 -4.69 14.75
C TYR A 90 20.92 -4.66 16.23
N VAL A 91 20.47 -5.64 16.97
CA VAL A 91 20.78 -5.80 18.39
C VAL A 91 21.53 -7.11 18.55
N ASN A 92 22.79 -7.05 18.97
CA ASN A 92 23.70 -8.19 19.01
C ASN A 92 23.73 -8.99 17.67
N GLY A 93 23.70 -8.26 16.54
CA GLY A 93 23.68 -8.81 15.20
C GLY A 93 22.30 -9.25 14.67
N GLU A 94 21.26 -9.29 15.52
CA GLU A 94 19.92 -9.69 15.10
C GLU A 94 19.09 -8.51 14.59
N PRO A 95 18.46 -8.60 13.40
CA PRO A 95 17.68 -7.49 12.84
C PRO A 95 16.37 -7.26 13.59
N ARG A 96 15.99 -6.00 13.70
CA ARG A 96 14.73 -5.52 14.29
C ARG A 96 14.12 -4.44 13.40
N THR A 97 12.81 -4.27 13.50
CA THR A 97 12.07 -3.26 12.75
C THR A 97 12.46 -1.83 13.12
N GLY A 98 12.25 -0.89 12.19
CA GLY A 98 12.49 0.54 12.38
C GLY A 98 11.23 1.39 12.48
N ASP A 99 11.43 2.69 12.76
CA ASP A 99 10.42 3.74 12.77
C ASP A 99 10.91 4.95 11.96
N LEU A 100 10.90 4.80 10.63
CA LEU A 100 11.46 5.78 9.71
C LEU A 100 10.72 7.13 9.76
N TYR A 101 9.41 7.11 9.98
CA TYR A 101 8.56 8.30 10.02
C TYR A 101 8.51 8.98 11.39
N GLN A 102 9.21 8.44 12.37
CA GLN A 102 9.33 9.03 13.72
C GLN A 102 8.00 9.11 14.47
N TYR A 103 7.10 8.16 14.23
CA TYR A 103 5.83 8.08 14.94
C TYR A 103 5.98 7.75 16.42
N GLY A 104 7.11 7.13 16.83
CA GLY A 104 7.32 6.66 18.19
C GLY A 104 6.48 5.43 18.54
N TYR A 105 6.00 4.70 17.56
CA TYR A 105 5.12 3.54 17.75
C TYR A 105 5.88 2.26 18.08
N VAL A 106 7.16 2.21 17.73
CA VAL A 106 7.96 0.99 17.81
C VAL A 106 8.61 0.85 19.18
N GLN A 107 8.18 -0.18 19.92
CA GLN A 107 8.82 -0.65 21.16
C GLN A 107 9.21 -2.10 20.96
N THR A 108 10.49 -2.35 20.74
CA THR A 108 10.98 -3.69 20.39
C THR A 108 11.60 -4.35 21.61
N PRO A 109 11.08 -5.51 22.08
CA PRO A 109 11.72 -6.26 23.14
C PRO A 109 13.02 -6.90 22.63
N VAL A 110 14.09 -6.73 23.38
CA VAL A 110 15.43 -7.24 23.09
C VAL A 110 16.01 -7.93 24.30
N LEU A 111 16.69 -9.06 24.09
CA LEU A 111 17.39 -9.76 25.15
C LEU A 111 18.81 -9.20 25.27
N LEU A 112 19.15 -8.66 26.45
CA LEU A 112 20.49 -8.33 26.81
C LEU A 112 21.16 -9.55 27.49
N HIS A 113 22.43 -9.75 27.17
CA HIS A 113 23.29 -10.76 27.79
C HIS A 113 24.25 -10.10 28.78
N PRO A 114 24.81 -10.84 29.75
CA PRO A 114 25.85 -10.30 30.62
C PRO A 114 27.03 -9.75 29.81
N GLY A 115 27.51 -8.58 30.20
CA GLY A 115 28.53 -7.84 29.49
C GLY A 115 27.97 -6.83 28.49
N LYS A 116 28.74 -6.53 27.46
CA LYS A 116 28.46 -5.52 26.45
C LYS A 116 27.45 -6.04 25.42
N ASN A 117 26.39 -5.29 25.21
CA ASN A 117 25.39 -5.55 24.17
C ASN A 117 25.48 -4.45 23.11
N GLU A 118 25.45 -4.83 21.84
CA GLU A 118 25.67 -3.96 20.70
C GLU A 118 24.36 -3.57 20.03
N PHE A 119 24.27 -2.29 19.68
CA PHE A 119 23.15 -1.71 18.95
C PHE A 119 23.68 -0.97 17.73
N LEU A 120 23.28 -1.41 16.54
CA LEU A 120 23.58 -0.75 15.28
C LEU A 120 22.25 -0.36 14.63
N LEU A 121 21.99 0.94 14.46
CA LEU A 121 20.76 1.47 13.88
C LEU A 121 21.06 2.19 12.58
N ALA A 122 20.16 2.11 11.62
CA ALA A 122 20.24 2.79 10.34
C ALA A 122 19.33 4.03 10.33
N PRO A 123 19.80 5.24 10.69
CA PRO A 123 19.02 6.47 10.65
C PRO A 123 18.69 6.86 9.20
N GLY A 124 17.49 7.41 8.98
CA GLY A 124 16.99 7.71 7.64
C GLY A 124 16.95 9.21 7.31
N ARG A 125 16.29 10.02 8.12
CA ARG A 125 15.84 11.38 7.78
C ARG A 125 16.58 12.50 8.50
N GLY A 126 17.85 12.28 8.90
CA GLY A 126 18.71 13.32 9.47
C GLY A 126 18.50 13.56 10.96
N ARG A 127 17.69 12.78 11.65
CA ARG A 127 17.58 12.75 13.10
C ARG A 127 17.09 11.40 13.60
N MET A 128 17.51 11.01 14.78
CA MET A 128 17.02 9.82 15.47
C MET A 128 17.08 9.97 16.99
N ARG A 129 16.37 9.13 17.66
CA ARG A 129 16.42 8.96 19.11
C ARG A 129 16.37 7.48 19.44
N ALA A 130 17.10 7.04 20.45
CA ALA A 130 17.03 5.67 20.96
C ALA A 130 17.18 5.66 22.48
N THR A 131 16.38 4.85 23.14
CA THR A 131 16.47 4.55 24.57
C THR A 131 16.26 3.06 24.79
N VAL A 132 16.95 2.50 25.78
CA VAL A 132 16.79 1.10 26.21
C VAL A 132 16.24 1.13 27.63
N LEU A 133 15.00 0.69 27.80
CA LEU A 133 14.21 0.82 29.04
C LEU A 133 13.71 -0.54 29.52
N PRO A 134 13.56 -0.74 30.85
CA PRO A 134 12.92 -1.95 31.35
C PRO A 134 11.46 -2.00 30.91
N PRO A 135 10.91 -3.20 30.59
CA PRO A 135 9.49 -3.34 30.30
C PRO A 135 8.65 -3.08 31.57
N ARG A 136 7.51 -2.42 31.40
CA ARG A 136 6.57 -2.15 32.49
C ARG A 136 5.90 -3.43 33.00
N ALA A 137 5.69 -4.40 32.10
CA ALA A 137 5.11 -5.70 32.39
C ALA A 137 5.78 -6.77 31.52
N ALA A 138 5.74 -8.02 31.97
CA ALA A 138 6.25 -9.15 31.21
C ALA A 138 5.51 -9.33 29.87
N VAL A 139 4.20 -9.12 29.89
CA VAL A 139 3.37 -8.95 28.69
C VAL A 139 2.49 -7.73 28.92
N GLY A 140 2.57 -6.74 28.04
CA GLY A 140 1.90 -5.46 28.25
C GLY A 140 1.47 -4.79 26.95
N PHE A 141 0.79 -3.66 27.12
CA PHE A 141 0.33 -2.83 26.02
C PHE A 141 1.42 -1.86 25.55
N ASN A 142 1.47 -1.68 24.22
CA ASN A 142 2.05 -0.50 23.60
C ASN A 142 0.91 0.32 22.96
N PRO A 143 0.45 1.41 23.58
CA PRO A 143 -0.63 2.24 23.05
C PRO A 143 -0.19 3.23 21.97
N GLY A 144 1.07 3.19 21.53
CA GLY A 144 1.58 4.11 20.51
C GLY A 144 0.98 3.87 19.13
N ASP A 145 0.79 2.61 18.74
CA ASP A 145 0.22 2.23 17.44
C ASP A 145 -1.18 1.64 17.59
N LEU A 146 -2.17 2.51 17.62
CA LEU A 146 -3.59 2.14 17.74
C LEU A 146 -4.28 2.17 16.38
N THR A 147 -5.15 1.19 16.12
CA THR A 147 -6.13 1.23 15.03
C THR A 147 -7.51 1.37 15.65
N LEU A 148 -8.11 2.55 15.54
CA LEU A 148 -9.35 2.88 16.23
C LEU A 148 -10.42 3.39 15.29
N PRO A 149 -11.70 3.03 15.48
CA PRO A 149 -12.81 3.72 14.86
C PRO A 149 -13.03 5.08 15.51
N ASP A 150 -13.80 5.93 14.87
CA ASP A 150 -14.50 7.01 15.57
C ASP A 150 -15.89 6.51 15.96
N LEU A 151 -16.43 7.00 17.07
CA LEU A 151 -17.80 6.74 17.49
C LEU A 151 -18.73 7.81 16.92
N LEU A 152 -19.83 7.40 16.32
CA LEU A 152 -20.78 8.35 15.75
C LEU A 152 -21.96 8.60 16.70
N VAL A 153 -22.31 9.86 16.86
CA VAL A 153 -23.50 10.28 17.60
C VAL A 153 -24.74 9.69 16.94
N GLY A 154 -25.60 9.09 17.73
CA GLY A 154 -26.84 8.46 17.23
C GLY A 154 -26.69 7.00 16.80
N GLU A 155 -25.48 6.50 16.57
CA GLU A 155 -25.25 5.08 16.24
C GLU A 155 -25.05 4.22 17.50
N ALA A 156 -25.62 3.01 17.50
CA ALA A 156 -25.29 2.00 18.51
C ALA A 156 -23.85 1.50 18.31
N VAL A 157 -23.06 1.52 19.36
CA VAL A 157 -21.65 1.14 19.27
C VAL A 157 -21.51 -0.37 19.28
N ARG A 158 -21.08 -0.92 18.15
CA ARG A 158 -20.63 -2.31 17.97
C ARG A 158 -19.51 -2.32 16.95
N THR A 159 -18.30 -2.11 17.42
CA THR A 159 -17.14 -1.91 16.54
C THR A 159 -15.88 -2.58 17.10
N TRP A 160 -14.79 -2.48 16.38
CA TRP A 160 -13.50 -3.06 16.73
C TRP A 160 -12.42 -1.99 16.75
N GLY A 161 -11.55 -2.05 17.76
CA GLY A 161 -10.26 -1.37 17.79
C GLY A 161 -9.13 -2.38 17.80
N ALA A 162 -7.89 -1.96 17.58
CA ALA A 162 -6.71 -2.78 17.78
C ALA A 162 -5.61 -2.03 18.52
N VAL A 163 -4.89 -2.78 19.35
CA VAL A 163 -3.78 -2.31 20.19
C VAL A 163 -2.62 -3.26 20.08
N VAL A 164 -1.40 -2.74 20.18
CA VAL A 164 -0.19 -3.56 20.17
C VAL A 164 0.06 -4.16 21.55
N LEU A 165 0.31 -5.47 21.57
CA LEU A 165 0.83 -6.21 22.72
C LEU A 165 2.31 -6.52 22.51
N VAL A 166 3.09 -6.39 23.57
CA VAL A 166 4.51 -6.71 23.62
C VAL A 166 4.73 -7.85 24.58
N ASN A 167 5.27 -8.97 24.12
CA ASN A 167 5.76 -10.04 24.96
C ASN A 167 7.23 -9.79 25.29
N ALA A 168 7.50 -9.18 26.42
CA ALA A 168 8.85 -8.90 26.91
C ALA A 168 9.43 -10.08 27.71
N THR A 169 9.17 -11.32 27.27
CA THR A 169 9.75 -12.54 27.84
C THR A 169 10.39 -13.39 26.75
N THR A 170 11.23 -14.34 27.17
CA THR A 170 11.86 -15.35 26.30
C THR A 170 10.99 -16.59 26.10
N ASN A 171 9.73 -16.57 26.55
CA ASN A 171 8.80 -17.70 26.47
C ASN A 171 7.58 -17.35 25.61
N TRP A 172 7.01 -18.36 24.98
CA TRP A 172 5.69 -18.26 24.37
C TRP A 172 4.64 -17.95 25.43
N THR A 173 3.73 -17.04 25.13
CA THR A 173 2.64 -16.68 26.04
C THR A 173 1.30 -17.06 25.42
N HIS A 174 0.57 -17.90 26.12
CA HIS A 174 -0.72 -18.45 25.73
C HIS A 174 -1.81 -18.02 26.72
N ASP A 175 -3.06 -18.37 26.42
CA ASP A 175 -4.21 -18.23 27.33
C ASP A 175 -4.37 -16.81 27.87
N LEU A 176 -4.31 -15.84 27.00
CA LEU A 176 -4.54 -14.44 27.30
C LEU A 176 -5.91 -13.98 26.80
N GLU A 177 -6.52 -13.10 27.57
CA GLU A 177 -7.78 -12.43 27.25
C GLU A 177 -7.62 -10.92 27.40
N LEU A 178 -8.05 -10.18 26.38
CA LEU A 178 -8.19 -8.74 26.41
C LEU A 178 -9.64 -8.39 26.76
N THR A 179 -9.82 -7.63 27.82
CA THR A 179 -11.11 -7.09 28.23
C THR A 179 -11.16 -5.62 27.88
N SER A 180 -12.23 -5.16 27.25
CA SER A 180 -12.53 -3.75 27.03
C SER A 180 -13.79 -3.36 27.80
N ILE A 181 -13.76 -2.21 28.48
CA ILE A 181 -14.88 -1.66 29.23
C ILE A 181 -15.17 -0.27 28.71
N TRP A 182 -16.41 -0.06 28.27
CA TRP A 182 -16.89 1.25 27.83
C TRP A 182 -18.39 1.41 28.16
N ALA A 183 -18.76 2.57 28.68
CA ALA A 183 -20.16 2.90 29.02
C ALA A 183 -20.87 1.82 29.85
N GLY A 184 -20.15 1.23 30.81
CA GLY A 184 -20.66 0.17 31.70
C GLY A 184 -20.78 -1.22 31.06
N ARG A 185 -20.45 -1.38 29.79
CA ARG A 185 -20.41 -2.68 29.12
C ARG A 185 -18.99 -3.23 29.03
N THR A 186 -18.90 -4.53 29.28
CA THR A 186 -17.64 -5.29 29.21
C THR A 186 -17.68 -6.25 28.04
N THR A 187 -16.66 -6.21 27.18
CA THR A 187 -16.43 -7.23 26.17
C THR A 187 -15.11 -7.94 26.40
N ARG A 188 -15.00 -9.18 25.94
CA ARG A 188 -13.80 -10.02 26.09
C ARG A 188 -13.41 -10.58 24.75
N THR A 189 -12.12 -10.49 24.42
CA THR A 189 -11.55 -10.97 23.18
C THR A 189 -10.37 -11.87 23.47
N PRO A 190 -10.37 -13.14 23.00
CA PRO A 190 -9.21 -14.01 23.11
C PRO A 190 -8.00 -13.40 22.40
N VAL A 191 -6.85 -13.46 23.03
CA VAL A 191 -5.58 -13.00 22.44
C VAL A 191 -4.89 -14.19 21.79
N PRO A 192 -4.48 -14.09 20.51
CA PRO A 192 -3.65 -15.11 19.91
C PRO A 192 -2.33 -15.29 20.66
N THR A 193 -1.76 -16.49 20.56
CA THR A 193 -0.44 -16.78 21.13
C THR A 193 0.59 -15.73 20.73
N LEU A 194 1.40 -15.27 21.69
CA LEU A 194 2.46 -14.30 21.47
C LEU A 194 3.82 -15.01 21.51
N PRO A 195 4.65 -14.87 20.45
CA PRO A 195 5.99 -15.44 20.44
C PRO A 195 6.92 -14.76 21.46
N PRO A 196 8.03 -15.41 21.84
CA PRO A 196 9.08 -14.80 22.64
C PRO A 196 9.59 -13.50 22.00
N LEU A 197 9.84 -12.48 22.81
CA LEU A 197 10.31 -11.16 22.33
C LEU A 197 9.47 -10.61 21.17
N GLY A 198 8.19 -10.95 21.14
CA GLY A 198 7.29 -10.66 20.04
C GLY A 198 6.44 -9.40 20.27
N VAL A 199 6.11 -8.76 19.16
CA VAL A 199 5.17 -7.63 19.10
C VAL A 199 4.02 -8.03 18.20
N ARG A 200 2.77 -7.86 18.67
CA ARG A 200 1.58 -8.22 17.89
C ARG A 200 0.45 -7.23 18.10
N LYS A 201 -0.09 -6.71 17.01
CA LYS A 201 -1.32 -5.92 17.05
C LYS A 201 -2.53 -6.85 17.15
N VAL A 202 -3.39 -6.62 18.13
CA VAL A 202 -4.52 -7.49 18.49
C VAL A 202 -5.80 -6.69 18.47
N ALA A 203 -6.83 -7.21 17.79
CA ALA A 203 -8.15 -6.60 17.77
C ALA A 203 -8.86 -6.79 19.10
N PHE A 204 -9.68 -5.81 19.50
CA PHE A 204 -10.60 -5.88 20.64
C PHE A 204 -11.95 -5.29 20.28
N GLN A 205 -13.02 -5.88 20.81
CA GLN A 205 -14.38 -5.45 20.54
C GLN A 205 -14.79 -4.31 21.48
N ILE A 206 -15.54 -3.35 20.95
CA ILE A 206 -16.14 -2.25 21.71
C ILE A 206 -17.64 -2.32 21.50
N GLN A 207 -18.40 -2.42 22.60
CA GLN A 207 -19.87 -2.43 22.58
C GLN A 207 -20.40 -1.49 23.64
N GLY A 208 -21.50 -0.81 23.35
CA GLY A 208 -22.12 0.08 24.30
C GLY A 208 -23.32 0.83 23.75
N SER A 209 -23.82 1.75 24.54
CA SER A 209 -24.85 2.68 24.12
C SER A 209 -24.34 3.70 23.10
N THR A 210 -25.26 4.42 22.50
CA THR A 210 -24.96 5.51 21.59
C THR A 210 -24.03 6.55 22.22
N ALA A 211 -23.00 6.97 21.50
CA ALA A 211 -22.12 8.05 21.92
C ALA A 211 -22.89 9.39 21.95
N LYS A 212 -22.57 10.24 22.92
CA LYS A 212 -23.12 11.61 23.01
C LYS A 212 -22.14 12.58 22.40
N ALA A 213 -22.67 13.63 21.79
CA ALA A 213 -21.86 14.73 21.28
C ALA A 213 -20.98 15.31 22.41
N ASP A 214 -19.77 15.75 22.04
CA ASP A 214 -18.79 16.39 22.94
C ASP A 214 -18.31 15.53 24.12
N ALA A 215 -18.61 14.24 24.13
CA ALA A 215 -18.11 13.32 25.15
C ALA A 215 -16.75 12.75 24.75
N LYS A 216 -15.81 12.74 25.70
CA LYS A 216 -14.61 11.91 25.59
C LYS A 216 -15.02 10.46 25.84
N ALA A 217 -14.79 9.60 24.86
CA ALA A 217 -15.04 8.17 24.99
C ALA A 217 -13.75 7.45 25.36
N VAL A 218 -13.59 7.13 26.64
CA VAL A 218 -12.43 6.36 27.12
C VAL A 218 -12.84 4.90 27.27
N VAL A 219 -12.13 4.03 26.58
CA VAL A 219 -12.22 2.57 26.72
C VAL A 219 -11.11 2.09 27.63
N GLU A 220 -11.47 1.46 28.73
CA GLU A 220 -10.50 0.81 29.63
C GLU A 220 -10.16 -0.57 29.11
N LEU A 221 -8.89 -0.78 28.74
CA LEU A 221 -8.37 -2.09 28.34
C LEU A 221 -7.64 -2.76 29.49
N SER A 222 -7.86 -4.05 29.67
CA SER A 222 -7.07 -4.89 30.57
C SER A 222 -6.69 -6.21 29.91
N LEU A 223 -5.43 -6.60 30.06
CA LEU A 223 -4.89 -7.87 29.63
C LEU A 223 -4.77 -8.81 30.82
N ALA A 224 -5.28 -10.01 30.72
CA ALA A 224 -5.24 -10.99 31.79
C ALA A 224 -4.98 -12.40 31.28
N THR A 225 -4.46 -13.27 32.18
CA THR A 225 -4.41 -14.72 31.95
C THR A 225 -5.80 -15.34 32.14
N THR A 226 -6.11 -16.38 31.38
CA THR A 226 -7.40 -17.12 31.53
C THR A 226 -7.27 -18.37 32.39
N THR A 227 -6.03 -18.84 32.67
CA THR A 227 -5.75 -20.03 33.46
C THR A 227 -5.54 -19.73 34.93
N LYS A 228 -5.94 -20.67 35.81
CA LYS A 228 -5.71 -20.73 37.28
C LYS A 228 -5.76 -19.38 38.02
N GLY A 229 -6.99 -18.83 38.17
CA GLY A 229 -7.18 -17.58 38.88
C GLY A 229 -6.73 -16.39 38.03
N ARG A 230 -7.61 -15.90 37.19
CA ARG A 230 -7.42 -14.76 36.28
C ARG A 230 -6.55 -13.66 36.91
N ARG A 231 -5.33 -13.48 36.38
CA ARG A 231 -4.38 -12.46 36.84
C ARG A 231 -4.28 -11.36 35.78
N ILE A 232 -4.50 -10.13 36.17
CA ILE A 232 -4.28 -8.96 35.32
C ILE A 232 -2.78 -8.75 35.16
N LEU A 233 -2.33 -8.65 33.92
CA LEU A 233 -0.94 -8.42 33.55
C LEU A 233 -0.66 -6.93 33.33
N ASP A 234 -1.58 -6.24 32.63
CA ASP A 234 -1.44 -4.82 32.32
C ASP A 234 -2.81 -4.15 32.07
N ARG A 235 -2.84 -2.81 32.13
CA ARG A 235 -4.00 -1.97 31.84
C ARG A 235 -3.59 -0.73 31.09
N THR A 236 -4.47 -0.25 30.20
CA THR A 236 -4.28 1.02 29.50
C THR A 236 -5.63 1.62 29.11
N PRO A 237 -5.85 2.91 29.32
CA PRO A 237 -6.98 3.61 28.72
C PRO A 237 -6.70 3.90 27.25
N VAL A 238 -7.75 3.90 26.44
CA VAL A 238 -7.71 4.27 25.02
C VAL A 238 -8.82 5.28 24.77
N GLU A 239 -8.45 6.44 24.25
CA GLU A 239 -9.40 7.52 23.93
C GLU A 239 -9.88 7.37 22.49
N LEU A 240 -11.20 7.37 22.30
CA LEU A 240 -11.86 7.36 21.00
C LEU A 240 -12.44 8.74 20.71
N ARG A 241 -12.32 9.18 19.47
CA ARG A 241 -13.00 10.40 19.03
C ARG A 241 -14.49 10.12 18.87
N VAL A 242 -15.31 11.07 19.28
CA VAL A 242 -16.75 11.08 19.02
C VAL A 242 -17.02 12.11 17.92
N ARG A 243 -17.75 11.73 16.90
CA ARG A 243 -18.03 12.56 15.72
C ARG A 243 -19.52 12.59 15.40
N LEU A 244 -19.99 13.67 14.82
CA LEU A 244 -21.29 13.70 14.17
C LEU A 244 -21.21 12.89 12.87
N PRO A 245 -22.30 12.23 12.44
CA PRO A 245 -22.30 11.40 11.22
C PRO A 245 -21.85 12.13 9.95
N GLU A 246 -22.08 13.43 9.88
CA GLU A 246 -21.70 14.32 8.75
C GLU A 246 -20.26 14.82 8.78
N GLN A 247 -19.52 14.57 9.86
CA GLN A 247 -18.11 14.94 9.97
C GLN A 247 -17.21 13.83 9.42
N ALA A 248 -16.01 14.19 9.00
CA ALA A 248 -15.00 13.22 8.63
C ALA A 248 -14.67 12.29 9.81
N HIS A 249 -14.70 10.98 9.56
CA HIS A 249 -14.53 9.97 10.61
C HIS A 249 -13.87 8.68 10.10
N LYS A 250 -13.40 7.86 11.04
CA LYS A 250 -12.75 6.57 10.79
C LYS A 250 -13.74 5.42 10.97
N ARG A 251 -13.70 4.46 10.04
CA ARG A 251 -14.41 3.19 10.11
C ARG A 251 -13.41 2.04 10.06
N THR A 252 -13.46 1.13 11.02
CA THR A 252 -12.60 -0.06 11.03
C THR A 252 -13.23 -1.23 10.32
N PHE A 253 -12.37 -2.10 9.78
CA PHE A 253 -12.75 -3.34 9.11
C PHE A 253 -11.65 -4.39 9.24
N PHE A 254 -12.02 -5.67 9.19
CA PHE A 254 -11.05 -6.74 9.06
C PHE A 254 -10.66 -6.89 7.61
N SER A 255 -9.37 -6.80 7.32
CA SER A 255 -8.83 -6.95 5.98
C SER A 255 -8.96 -8.40 5.51
N SER A 256 -9.44 -8.58 4.28
CA SER A 256 -9.47 -9.88 3.61
C SER A 256 -8.09 -10.37 3.18
N ILE A 257 -7.10 -9.46 3.13
CA ILE A 257 -5.74 -9.75 2.68
C ILE A 257 -4.99 -10.60 3.72
N ASP A 258 -5.02 -10.19 4.99
CA ASP A 258 -4.21 -10.80 6.07
C ASP A 258 -4.98 -11.03 7.39
N GLY A 259 -6.26 -10.65 7.45
CA GLY A 259 -7.09 -10.75 8.64
C GLY A 259 -6.78 -9.71 9.71
N SER A 260 -5.92 -8.72 9.44
CA SER A 260 -5.64 -7.63 10.38
C SER A 260 -6.80 -6.63 10.45
N LEU A 261 -6.93 -5.94 11.59
CA LEU A 261 -7.86 -4.82 11.71
C LEU A 261 -7.24 -3.57 11.11
N GLN A 262 -7.91 -3.01 10.10
CA GLN A 262 -7.54 -1.78 9.40
C GLN A 262 -8.62 -0.73 9.59
N TYR A 263 -8.37 0.52 9.16
CA TYR A 263 -9.41 1.53 9.03
C TYR A 263 -9.31 2.26 7.69
N TYR A 264 -10.40 2.84 7.27
CA TYR A 264 -10.42 3.90 6.26
C TYR A 264 -11.09 5.13 6.86
N ALA A 265 -10.73 6.30 6.34
CA ALA A 265 -11.43 7.53 6.66
C ALA A 265 -12.49 7.83 5.61
N ILE A 266 -13.61 8.37 6.05
CA ILE A 266 -14.67 8.88 5.18
C ILE A 266 -14.96 10.34 5.52
N ASN A 267 -15.08 11.20 4.51
CA ASN A 267 -15.70 12.50 4.59
C ASN A 267 -17.04 12.41 3.85
N PRO A 268 -18.16 12.30 4.59
CA PRO A 268 -19.47 12.09 3.99
C PRO A 268 -19.89 13.28 3.14
N GLY A 269 -20.56 12.99 2.01
CA GLY A 269 -21.21 14.04 1.24
C GLY A 269 -22.34 14.70 2.03
N ARG A 270 -22.53 16.01 1.84
CA ARG A 270 -23.58 16.80 2.49
C ARG A 270 -24.60 17.27 1.47
N ASP A 271 -25.87 17.33 1.86
CA ASP A 271 -26.96 17.78 0.99
C ASP A 271 -27.02 17.03 -0.35
N LEU A 272 -26.81 15.71 -0.30
CA LEU A 272 -26.82 14.86 -1.50
C LEU A 272 -28.20 14.87 -2.16
N PRO A 273 -28.28 14.92 -3.52
CA PRO A 273 -29.55 14.90 -4.23
C PRO A 273 -30.34 13.61 -3.93
N PRO A 274 -31.60 13.71 -3.50
CA PRO A 274 -32.40 12.55 -3.19
C PRO A 274 -32.60 11.65 -4.43
N GLY A 275 -32.48 10.34 -4.25
CA GLY A 275 -32.71 9.36 -5.32
C GLY A 275 -31.61 9.26 -6.39
N VAL A 276 -30.54 10.03 -6.26
CA VAL A 276 -29.36 9.96 -7.13
C VAL A 276 -28.22 9.27 -6.37
N PRO A 277 -27.70 8.12 -6.83
CA PRO A 277 -26.57 7.50 -6.19
C PRO A 277 -25.36 8.46 -6.14
N PRO A 278 -24.71 8.67 -4.99
CA PRO A 278 -23.59 9.56 -4.87
C PRO A 278 -22.37 9.08 -5.62
N ALA A 279 -21.48 9.98 -5.98
CA ALA A 279 -20.16 9.65 -6.49
C ALA A 279 -19.23 9.17 -5.34
N LEU A 280 -18.13 8.51 -5.69
CA LEU A 280 -17.04 8.16 -4.78
C LEU A 280 -15.75 8.85 -5.19
N PHE A 281 -15.13 9.57 -4.25
CA PHE A 281 -13.80 10.12 -4.40
C PHE A 281 -12.84 9.29 -3.55
N LEU A 282 -11.93 8.56 -4.16
CA LEU A 282 -10.83 7.91 -3.47
C LEU A 282 -9.66 8.89 -3.39
N SER A 283 -9.17 9.18 -2.18
CA SER A 283 -8.09 10.14 -1.99
C SER A 283 -6.90 9.52 -1.27
N PHE A 284 -5.72 9.62 -1.88
CA PHE A 284 -4.48 9.07 -1.39
C PHE A 284 -3.68 10.13 -0.62
N HIS A 285 -3.27 9.79 0.60
CA HIS A 285 -2.48 10.69 1.43
C HIS A 285 -1.00 10.73 1.04
N GLY A 286 -0.34 11.80 1.41
CA GLY A 286 1.11 11.98 1.28
C GLY A 286 1.91 11.21 2.32
N ALA A 287 3.23 11.23 2.17
CA ALA A 287 4.15 10.62 3.12
C ALA A 287 4.00 11.25 4.52
N SER A 288 4.01 10.43 5.56
CA SER A 288 3.84 10.84 6.97
C SER A 288 2.44 11.39 7.32
N VAL A 289 1.47 11.30 6.44
CA VAL A 289 0.07 11.71 6.67
C VAL A 289 -0.78 10.45 6.92
N GLU A 290 -1.81 10.57 7.74
CA GLU A 290 -2.79 9.51 7.95
C GLU A 290 -4.02 9.70 7.06
N GLY A 291 -4.73 8.59 6.74
CA GLY A 291 -5.94 8.63 5.93
C GLY A 291 -7.00 9.61 6.48
N ILE A 292 -7.11 9.75 7.82
CA ILE A 292 -8.06 10.71 8.39
C ILE A 292 -7.64 12.16 8.14
N GLY A 293 -6.35 12.48 8.24
CA GLY A 293 -5.84 13.82 7.91
C GLY A 293 -6.08 14.17 6.45
N GLN A 294 -5.92 13.20 5.55
CA GLN A 294 -6.25 13.38 4.13
C GLN A 294 -7.74 13.64 3.93
N ALA A 295 -8.62 12.88 4.57
CA ALA A 295 -10.06 13.08 4.44
C ALA A 295 -10.53 14.44 5.03
N GLU A 296 -9.92 14.89 6.12
CA GLU A 296 -10.21 16.16 6.77
C GLU A 296 -9.71 17.38 5.98
N ALA A 297 -8.79 17.20 5.00
CA ALA A 297 -8.30 18.27 4.12
C ALA A 297 -9.30 18.68 3.03
N TYR A 298 -10.46 18.05 2.95
CA TYR A 298 -11.51 18.37 1.98
C TYR A 298 -12.78 18.88 2.64
N ALA A 299 -13.41 19.86 2.03
CA ALA A 299 -14.80 20.21 2.34
C ALA A 299 -15.76 19.08 1.90
N PRO A 300 -16.85 18.82 2.63
CA PRO A 300 -17.87 17.85 2.20
C PRO A 300 -18.46 18.20 0.83
N LYS A 301 -18.54 17.21 -0.06
CA LYS A 301 -19.10 17.42 -1.41
C LYS A 301 -20.61 17.22 -1.43
N ARG A 302 -21.32 17.98 -2.29
CA ARG A 302 -22.79 17.88 -2.43
C ARG A 302 -23.26 16.76 -3.37
N TRP A 303 -22.34 15.97 -3.91
CA TRP A 303 -22.68 14.97 -4.92
C TRP A 303 -21.89 13.65 -4.79
N GLY A 304 -21.11 13.49 -3.72
CA GLY A 304 -20.36 12.27 -3.49
C GLY A 304 -19.70 12.21 -2.12
N HIS A 305 -19.23 11.03 -1.75
CA HIS A 305 -18.46 10.76 -0.55
C HIS A 305 -16.98 10.69 -0.88
N LEU A 306 -16.12 11.22 0.00
CA LEU A 306 -14.68 11.06 -0.11
C LEU A 306 -14.21 9.99 0.89
N VAL A 307 -13.35 9.09 0.42
CA VAL A 307 -12.77 8.00 1.21
C VAL A 307 -11.27 8.01 1.06
N SER A 308 -10.55 7.84 2.17
CA SER A 308 -9.10 7.76 2.18
C SER A 308 -8.64 6.47 2.89
N PRO A 309 -7.92 5.56 2.20
CA PRO A 309 -7.27 4.40 2.79
C PRO A 309 -6.04 4.81 3.61
N THR A 310 -5.43 3.88 4.35
CA THR A 310 -4.32 4.16 5.26
C THR A 310 -2.95 3.82 4.71
N ASN A 311 -2.86 3.15 3.57
CA ASN A 311 -1.61 2.61 3.05
C ASN A 311 -0.90 1.68 4.06
N ARG A 312 -1.69 0.90 4.82
CA ARG A 312 -1.15 -0.05 5.84
C ARG A 312 -0.20 0.60 6.84
N ARG A 313 -0.55 1.79 7.34
CA ARG A 313 0.24 2.47 8.38
C ARG A 313 0.59 1.52 9.56
N PRO A 314 1.68 1.77 10.28
CA PRO A 314 2.60 2.91 10.12
C PRO A 314 3.72 2.66 9.11
N TYR A 315 3.79 1.49 8.51
CA TYR A 315 4.94 1.05 7.72
C TYR A 315 4.74 1.16 6.21
N GLY A 316 3.52 1.36 5.76
CA GLY A 316 3.23 1.52 4.35
C GLY A 316 3.90 2.77 3.79
N PHE A 317 4.60 2.59 2.68
CA PHE A 317 5.18 3.65 1.89
C PHE A 317 4.82 3.44 0.44
N ASP A 318 4.31 4.53 -0.18
CA ASP A 318 3.83 4.52 -1.54
C ASP A 318 2.57 3.65 -1.77
N TRP A 319 1.96 3.83 -2.95
CA TRP A 319 0.69 3.20 -3.31
C TRP A 319 0.87 2.05 -4.31
N GLU A 320 2.08 1.52 -4.42
CA GLU A 320 2.42 0.49 -5.42
C GLU A 320 2.30 -0.95 -4.92
N GLU A 321 2.59 -1.21 -3.65
CA GLU A 321 2.66 -2.56 -3.08
C GLU A 321 1.51 -2.82 -2.09
N TRP A 322 1.80 -2.81 -0.80
CA TRP A 322 0.78 -2.98 0.23
C TRP A 322 -0.26 -1.85 0.21
N GLY A 323 0.17 -0.62 -0.12
CA GLY A 323 -0.75 0.49 -0.29
C GLY A 323 -1.72 0.28 -1.45
N ARG A 324 -1.27 -0.35 -2.54
CA ARG A 324 -2.14 -0.72 -3.66
C ARG A 324 -3.21 -1.73 -3.24
N LEU A 325 -2.83 -2.76 -2.51
CA LEU A 325 -3.80 -3.77 -2.03
C LEU A 325 -4.80 -3.16 -1.04
N ASP A 326 -4.33 -2.33 -0.11
CA ASP A 326 -5.17 -1.59 0.85
C ASP A 326 -6.16 -0.66 0.14
N ALA A 327 -5.68 0.10 -0.85
CA ALA A 327 -6.52 1.03 -1.60
C ALA A 327 -7.62 0.33 -2.41
N LEU A 328 -7.30 -0.79 -3.05
CA LEU A 328 -8.29 -1.58 -3.79
C LEU A 328 -9.32 -2.19 -2.85
N GLU A 329 -8.90 -2.73 -1.71
CA GLU A 329 -9.82 -3.28 -0.70
C GLU A 329 -10.76 -2.19 -0.15
N VAL A 330 -10.23 -1.00 0.14
CA VAL A 330 -11.04 0.13 0.62
C VAL A 330 -11.98 0.64 -0.47
N LEU A 331 -11.54 0.71 -1.73
CA LEU A 331 -12.39 1.08 -2.86
C LEU A 331 -13.59 0.14 -2.98
N ASP A 332 -13.35 -1.17 -2.95
CA ASP A 332 -14.41 -2.18 -3.07
C ASP A 332 -15.37 -2.15 -1.87
N LEU A 333 -14.82 -1.99 -0.65
CA LEU A 333 -15.63 -1.82 0.58
C LEU A 333 -16.49 -0.57 0.55
N ALA A 334 -15.93 0.57 0.13
CA ALA A 334 -16.65 1.83 0.06
C ALA A 334 -17.76 1.78 -1.00
N THR A 335 -17.46 1.25 -2.17
CA THR A 335 -18.43 1.06 -3.25
C THR A 335 -19.62 0.22 -2.78
N ALA A 336 -19.35 -0.89 -2.09
CA ALA A 336 -20.40 -1.79 -1.58
C ALA A 336 -21.23 -1.18 -0.44
N ARG A 337 -20.60 -0.40 0.47
CA ARG A 337 -21.26 0.10 1.70
C ARG A 337 -21.97 1.44 1.53
N LEU A 338 -21.52 2.28 0.62
CA LEU A 338 -22.01 3.65 0.47
C LEU A 338 -23.05 3.80 -0.66
N SER A 339 -23.45 2.69 -1.30
CA SER A 339 -24.44 2.68 -2.40
C SER A 339 -24.15 3.74 -3.47
N VAL A 340 -22.89 3.88 -3.86
CA VAL A 340 -22.42 4.87 -4.83
C VAL A 340 -22.71 4.45 -6.27
N ASP A 341 -22.71 5.43 -7.19
CA ASP A 341 -22.74 5.16 -8.62
C ASP A 341 -21.38 4.58 -9.07
N PRO A 342 -21.31 3.31 -9.52
CA PRO A 342 -20.06 2.69 -9.92
C PRO A 342 -19.41 3.32 -11.15
N ALA A 343 -20.14 4.08 -11.94
CA ALA A 343 -19.61 4.84 -13.07
C ALA A 343 -19.04 6.21 -12.67
N ARG A 344 -19.24 6.65 -11.43
CA ARG A 344 -18.80 7.95 -10.91
C ARG A 344 -17.80 7.79 -9.78
N VAL A 345 -16.72 7.06 -10.06
CA VAL A 345 -15.59 6.86 -9.16
C VAL A 345 -14.42 7.69 -9.65
N TYR A 346 -13.84 8.49 -8.77
CA TYR A 346 -12.73 9.40 -9.07
C TYR A 346 -11.57 9.15 -8.12
N LEU A 347 -10.36 9.44 -8.58
CA LEU A 347 -9.15 9.27 -7.79
C LEU A 347 -8.39 10.59 -7.70
N THR A 348 -7.96 10.96 -6.50
CA THR A 348 -7.10 12.11 -6.27
C THR A 348 -6.09 11.80 -5.15
N GLY A 349 -5.12 12.66 -4.94
CA GLY A 349 -4.14 12.51 -3.88
C GLY A 349 -3.03 13.53 -4.01
N HIS A 350 -2.26 13.71 -2.92
CA HIS A 350 -1.23 14.73 -2.83
C HIS A 350 0.14 14.12 -2.54
N SER A 351 1.20 14.66 -3.14
CA SER A 351 2.59 14.25 -2.91
C SER A 351 2.80 12.78 -3.27
N MET A 352 3.15 11.92 -2.31
CA MET A 352 3.15 10.47 -2.48
C MET A 352 1.78 9.95 -2.98
N GLY A 353 0.68 10.55 -2.50
CA GLY A 353 -0.67 10.24 -3.00
C GLY A 353 -0.91 10.75 -4.42
N GLY A 354 -0.24 11.83 -4.84
CA GLY A 354 -0.24 12.33 -6.22
C GLY A 354 0.45 11.35 -7.18
N HIS A 355 1.60 10.82 -6.80
CA HIS A 355 2.23 9.71 -7.53
C HIS A 355 1.32 8.48 -7.56
N GLY A 356 0.77 8.09 -6.41
CA GLY A 356 -0.19 6.99 -6.32
C GLY A 356 -1.39 7.17 -7.25
N THR A 357 -1.89 8.40 -7.39
CA THR A 357 -2.99 8.75 -8.30
C THR A 357 -2.60 8.52 -9.76
N LEU A 358 -1.40 8.96 -10.17
CA LEU A 358 -0.88 8.67 -11.51
C LEU A 358 -0.70 7.16 -11.72
N ASN A 359 -0.06 6.48 -10.78
CA ASN A 359 0.20 5.05 -10.90
C ASN A 359 -1.08 4.22 -10.98
N PHE A 360 -2.07 4.50 -10.12
CA PHE A 360 -3.37 3.81 -10.12
C PHE A 360 -4.18 4.07 -11.39
N GLY A 361 -4.22 5.31 -11.86
CA GLY A 361 -4.91 5.65 -13.11
C GLY A 361 -4.32 4.89 -14.30
N ALA A 362 -2.99 4.78 -14.39
CA ALA A 362 -2.33 4.00 -15.43
C ALA A 362 -2.49 2.49 -15.24
N THR A 363 -2.52 2.00 -14.00
CA THR A 363 -2.57 0.58 -13.66
C THR A 363 -3.99 0.00 -13.75
N PHE A 364 -5.01 0.80 -13.40
CA PHE A 364 -6.42 0.42 -13.38
C PHE A 364 -7.27 1.39 -14.22
N PRO A 365 -7.06 1.41 -15.54
CA PRO A 365 -7.61 2.46 -16.42
C PRO A 365 -9.13 2.44 -16.56
N ASP A 366 -9.80 1.37 -16.16
CA ASP A 366 -11.26 1.19 -16.19
C ASP A 366 -11.94 1.32 -14.82
N ARG A 367 -11.18 1.69 -13.77
CA ARG A 367 -11.72 1.83 -12.41
C ARG A 367 -12.08 3.27 -12.03
N PHE A 368 -11.66 4.27 -12.80
CA PHE A 368 -11.85 5.68 -12.48
C PHE A 368 -12.34 6.47 -13.70
N ALA A 369 -13.35 7.29 -13.49
CA ALA A 369 -13.87 8.20 -14.52
C ALA A 369 -12.88 9.35 -14.83
N ALA A 370 -12.17 9.80 -13.81
CA ALA A 370 -11.10 10.78 -13.92
C ALA A 370 -10.15 10.67 -12.72
N ILE A 371 -8.93 11.17 -12.91
CA ILE A 371 -7.90 11.26 -11.87
C ILE A 371 -7.41 12.71 -11.71
N GLY A 372 -7.05 13.07 -10.47
CA GLY A 372 -6.55 14.40 -10.12
C GLY A 372 -5.29 14.32 -9.25
N PRO A 373 -4.12 14.01 -9.81
CA PRO A 373 -2.87 14.01 -9.05
C PRO A 373 -2.49 15.45 -8.67
N SER A 374 -2.20 15.69 -7.39
CA SER A 374 -1.67 16.93 -6.88
C SER A 374 -0.25 16.76 -6.38
N ALA A 375 0.68 17.63 -6.82
CA ALA A 375 2.09 17.65 -6.43
C ALA A 375 2.76 16.27 -6.48
N GLY A 376 2.37 15.41 -7.46
CA GLY A 376 2.85 14.05 -7.62
C GLY A 376 4.05 13.95 -8.56
N TRP A 377 4.90 12.93 -8.36
CA TRP A 377 5.97 12.57 -9.29
C TRP A 377 5.51 11.47 -10.24
N ILE A 378 6.15 11.41 -11.41
CA ILE A 378 5.77 10.47 -12.48
C ILE A 378 6.41 9.10 -12.34
N SER A 379 7.58 9.01 -11.71
CA SER A 379 8.25 7.76 -11.37
C SER A 379 9.31 8.01 -10.29
N PHE A 380 9.74 6.97 -9.59
CA PHE A 380 10.89 7.09 -8.70
C PHE A 380 12.20 7.38 -9.44
N PHE A 381 12.31 7.00 -10.71
CA PHE A 381 13.47 7.34 -11.52
C PHE A 381 13.58 8.84 -11.74
N SER A 382 12.50 9.51 -12.13
CA SER A 382 12.49 10.96 -12.34
C SER A 382 12.65 11.72 -11.03
N TYR A 383 11.96 11.32 -9.99
CA TYR A 383 11.99 11.96 -8.67
C TYR A 383 13.36 11.84 -8.00
N ALA A 384 14.01 10.67 -8.10
CA ALA A 384 15.36 10.46 -7.59
C ALA A 384 16.49 11.00 -8.49
N GLY A 385 16.16 11.51 -9.68
CA GLY A 385 17.15 12.01 -10.65
C GLY A 385 17.98 10.91 -11.32
N THR A 386 17.42 9.70 -11.47
CA THR A 386 18.07 8.52 -12.07
C THR A 386 17.43 8.07 -13.37
N ASP A 387 16.66 8.93 -14.01
CA ASP A 387 15.94 8.63 -15.26
C ASP A 387 16.80 8.61 -16.52
N SER A 388 18.06 9.08 -16.43
CA SER A 388 19.01 9.06 -17.55
C SER A 388 19.90 7.81 -17.53
N PHE A 389 19.32 6.64 -17.69
CA PHE A 389 20.07 5.38 -17.86
C PHE A 389 20.71 5.27 -19.26
N THR A 390 21.51 6.26 -19.64
CA THR A 390 22.36 6.17 -20.83
C THR A 390 23.50 5.19 -20.55
N ASN A 391 23.63 4.13 -21.34
CA ASN A 391 24.62 3.06 -21.16
C ASN A 391 24.46 2.24 -19.86
N ALA A 392 23.22 1.94 -19.49
CA ALA A 392 22.92 1.14 -18.31
C ALA A 392 23.63 -0.21 -18.28
N THR A 393 24.29 -0.52 -17.17
CA THR A 393 24.87 -1.83 -16.90
C THR A 393 23.80 -2.92 -16.84
N PRO A 394 24.15 -4.22 -16.96
CA PRO A 394 23.16 -5.31 -16.84
C PRO A 394 22.35 -5.27 -15.52
N VAL A 395 22.97 -4.86 -14.41
CA VAL A 395 22.30 -4.71 -13.10
C VAL A 395 21.30 -3.56 -13.13
N GLU A 396 21.69 -2.40 -13.66
CA GLU A 396 20.79 -1.25 -13.82
C GLU A 396 19.61 -1.56 -14.74
N GLN A 397 19.85 -2.30 -15.83
CA GLN A 397 18.78 -2.78 -16.71
C GLN A 397 17.82 -3.72 -15.97
N MET A 398 18.33 -4.59 -15.10
CA MET A 398 17.50 -5.48 -14.28
C MET A 398 16.67 -4.67 -13.28
N LEU A 399 17.25 -3.70 -12.57
CA LEU A 399 16.55 -2.81 -11.64
C LEU A 399 15.49 -1.97 -12.37
N ARG A 400 15.81 -1.45 -13.55
CA ARG A 400 14.84 -0.73 -14.38
C ARG A 400 13.64 -1.59 -14.74
N ARG A 401 13.85 -2.85 -15.14
CA ARG A 401 12.74 -3.78 -15.40
C ARG A 401 11.94 -4.08 -14.14
N ALA A 402 12.59 -4.28 -13.00
CA ALA A 402 11.92 -4.56 -11.74
C ALA A 402 11.03 -3.40 -11.26
N ALA A 403 11.43 -2.16 -11.54
CA ALA A 403 10.69 -0.95 -11.17
C ALA A 403 9.82 -0.37 -12.31
N ALA A 404 9.77 -1.01 -13.48
CA ALA A 404 9.09 -0.46 -14.65
C ALA A 404 7.55 -0.34 -14.46
N SER A 405 6.95 -1.07 -13.52
CA SER A 405 5.52 -0.93 -13.18
C SER A 405 5.18 0.40 -12.49
N SER A 406 6.17 1.12 -11.97
CA SER A 406 6.01 2.45 -11.37
C SER A 406 6.29 3.61 -12.36
N ASP A 407 6.73 3.31 -13.56
CA ASP A 407 6.98 4.31 -14.61
C ASP A 407 5.68 4.69 -15.31
N THR A 408 5.01 5.71 -14.81
CA THR A 408 3.70 6.15 -15.33
C THR A 408 3.78 6.75 -16.73
N LEU A 409 4.95 7.24 -17.17
CA LEU A 409 5.13 7.69 -18.56
C LEU A 409 5.11 6.52 -19.54
N ALA A 410 5.74 5.40 -19.18
CA ALA A 410 5.71 4.19 -20.00
C ALA A 410 4.30 3.58 -20.11
N LEU A 411 3.41 3.89 -19.16
CA LEU A 411 2.04 3.43 -19.10
C LEU A 411 1.01 4.50 -19.52
N ALA A 412 1.45 5.67 -19.96
CA ALA A 412 0.58 6.86 -20.12
C ALA A 412 -0.60 6.67 -21.08
N THR A 413 -0.48 5.81 -22.10
CA THR A 413 -1.58 5.51 -23.03
C THR A 413 -2.77 4.85 -22.36
N ASN A 414 -2.59 4.27 -21.18
CA ASN A 414 -3.70 3.73 -20.36
C ASN A 414 -4.67 4.80 -19.86
N TYR A 415 -4.28 6.09 -19.83
CA TYR A 415 -5.20 7.18 -19.47
C TYR A 415 -6.26 7.50 -20.54
N LEU A 416 -6.21 6.87 -21.70
CA LEU A 416 -7.04 7.23 -22.86
C LEU A 416 -8.55 7.36 -22.57
N HIS A 417 -9.09 6.57 -21.65
CA HIS A 417 -10.52 6.53 -21.33
C HIS A 417 -10.91 7.21 -20.01
N GLN A 418 -9.98 7.91 -19.37
CA GLN A 418 -10.22 8.64 -18.13
C GLN A 418 -9.74 10.08 -18.25
N GLY A 419 -10.46 11.02 -17.63
CA GLY A 419 -10.01 12.41 -17.55
C GLY A 419 -8.79 12.55 -16.65
N VAL A 420 -7.85 13.43 -16.98
CA VAL A 420 -6.67 13.72 -16.15
C VAL A 420 -6.59 15.21 -15.82
N TYR A 421 -6.53 15.57 -14.54
CA TYR A 421 -6.35 16.94 -14.08
C TYR A 421 -5.06 17.06 -13.26
N LEU A 422 -4.01 17.66 -13.80
CA LEU A 422 -2.75 17.86 -13.10
C LEU A 422 -2.81 19.14 -12.25
N LEU A 423 -2.51 19.02 -10.94
CA LEU A 423 -2.51 20.14 -9.99
C LEU A 423 -1.13 20.25 -9.33
N HIS A 424 -0.48 21.44 -9.36
CA HIS A 424 0.86 21.60 -8.81
C HIS A 424 1.14 23.05 -8.41
N GLY A 425 1.93 23.28 -7.36
CA GLY A 425 2.53 24.59 -7.07
C GLY A 425 3.78 24.81 -7.92
N ASP A 426 3.94 25.97 -8.55
CA ASP A 426 5.10 26.19 -9.43
C ASP A 426 6.41 26.46 -8.72
N ALA A 427 6.36 26.74 -7.40
CA ALA A 427 7.50 26.91 -6.51
C ALA A 427 7.70 25.71 -5.54
N ASP A 428 7.14 24.55 -5.89
CA ASP A 428 7.26 23.33 -5.07
C ASP A 428 8.73 22.88 -4.96
N ASP A 429 9.27 22.92 -3.74
CA ASP A 429 10.65 22.60 -3.38
C ASP A 429 10.85 21.13 -2.94
N ASN A 430 9.75 20.36 -2.78
CA ASN A 430 9.76 18.96 -2.38
C ASN A 430 9.56 18.02 -3.58
N VAL A 431 8.49 18.23 -4.36
CA VAL A 431 8.27 17.54 -5.63
C VAL A 431 8.32 18.58 -6.76
N PRO A 432 9.40 18.63 -7.54
CA PRO A 432 9.55 19.67 -8.55
C PRO A 432 8.42 19.69 -9.57
N VAL A 433 7.88 20.86 -9.90
CA VAL A 433 6.79 21.05 -10.87
C VAL A 433 7.11 20.49 -12.27
N ARG A 434 8.39 20.25 -12.58
CA ARG A 434 8.81 19.58 -13.82
C ARG A 434 8.16 18.20 -14.00
N GLU A 435 7.80 17.50 -12.92
CA GLU A 435 7.12 16.20 -12.96
C GLU A 435 5.73 16.36 -13.64
N ALA A 436 4.94 17.32 -13.18
CA ALA A 436 3.64 17.62 -13.78
C ALA A 436 3.77 18.15 -15.22
N ARG A 437 4.74 19.03 -15.47
CA ARG A 437 4.99 19.59 -16.82
C ARG A 437 5.37 18.51 -17.82
N ARG A 438 6.19 17.55 -17.44
CA ARG A 438 6.56 16.42 -18.30
C ARG A 438 5.37 15.51 -18.60
N MET A 439 4.54 15.19 -17.59
CA MET A 439 3.29 14.43 -17.81
C MET A 439 2.34 15.21 -18.74
N ARG A 440 2.18 16.52 -18.55
CA ARG A 440 1.37 17.38 -19.43
C ARG A 440 1.85 17.32 -20.89
N GLU A 441 3.16 17.37 -21.12
CA GLU A 441 3.73 17.27 -22.46
C GLU A 441 3.39 15.93 -23.10
N VAL A 442 3.54 14.82 -22.37
CA VAL A 442 3.22 13.47 -22.84
C VAL A 442 1.73 13.34 -23.15
N LEU A 443 0.85 13.76 -22.24
CA LEU A 443 -0.61 13.74 -22.47
C LEU A 443 -0.99 14.57 -23.69
N GLY A 444 -0.41 15.76 -23.87
CA GLY A 444 -0.67 16.65 -24.99
C GLY A 444 -0.38 16.03 -26.36
N SER A 445 0.38 14.95 -26.44
CA SER A 445 0.68 14.28 -27.70
C SER A 445 -0.41 13.33 -28.19
N PHE A 446 -1.31 12.85 -27.30
CA PHE A 446 -2.31 11.84 -27.69
C PHE A 446 -3.65 11.96 -26.95
N HIS A 447 -3.71 12.61 -25.80
CA HIS A 447 -4.89 12.65 -24.92
C HIS A 447 -5.66 13.98 -25.09
N HIS A 448 -6.96 13.90 -25.32
CA HIS A 448 -7.79 15.09 -25.55
C HIS A 448 -8.59 15.53 -24.32
N ASP A 449 -8.67 14.68 -23.29
CA ASP A 449 -9.45 14.94 -22.09
C ASP A 449 -8.58 15.13 -20.85
N PHE A 450 -7.71 16.16 -20.89
CA PHE A 450 -6.91 16.53 -19.73
C PHE A 450 -6.89 18.05 -19.52
N ALA A 451 -6.66 18.44 -18.26
CA ALA A 451 -6.48 19.82 -17.85
C ALA A 451 -5.33 19.91 -16.84
N TRP A 452 -4.89 21.12 -16.57
CA TRP A 452 -3.87 21.36 -15.54
C TRP A 452 -4.03 22.71 -14.91
N HIS A 453 -3.52 22.84 -13.68
CA HIS A 453 -3.32 24.11 -13.00
C HIS A 453 -1.97 24.10 -12.30
N GLU A 454 -1.18 25.14 -12.55
CA GLU A 454 0.04 25.44 -11.80
C GLU A 454 -0.25 26.68 -10.95
N GLN A 455 -0.26 26.53 -9.61
CA GLN A 455 -0.52 27.65 -8.71
C GLN A 455 0.72 28.53 -8.60
N PRO A 456 0.64 29.81 -9.02
CA PRO A 456 1.80 30.71 -9.03
C PRO A 456 2.35 30.97 -7.63
N GLY A 457 3.67 30.82 -7.45
CA GLY A 457 4.37 31.06 -6.21
C GLY A 457 4.08 30.08 -5.08
N ALA A 458 3.26 29.05 -5.31
CA ALA A 458 2.90 28.08 -4.30
C ALA A 458 3.97 26.98 -4.17
N GLY A 459 4.27 26.61 -2.93
CA GLY A 459 5.14 25.50 -2.58
C GLY A 459 4.42 24.15 -2.64
N HIS A 460 4.93 23.18 -1.87
CA HIS A 460 4.42 21.81 -1.86
C HIS A 460 3.00 21.68 -1.28
N TRP A 461 2.65 22.52 -0.31
CA TRP A 461 1.30 22.61 0.27
C TRP A 461 0.87 24.07 0.28
N TRP A 462 -0.35 24.35 -0.17
CA TRP A 462 -0.91 25.71 -0.13
C TRP A 462 -2.38 25.70 0.27
N GLU A 463 -2.75 26.76 0.95
CA GLU A 463 -4.09 27.08 1.39
C GLU A 463 -4.17 28.62 1.43
N ASN A 464 -4.81 29.22 0.44
CA ASN A 464 -4.77 30.67 0.20
C ASN A 464 -6.04 31.39 0.64
N SER A 465 -7.05 30.64 1.10
CA SER A 465 -8.34 31.18 1.54
C SER A 465 -8.78 30.57 2.86
N ASP A 466 -9.73 31.24 3.54
CA ASP A 466 -10.37 30.74 4.76
C ASP A 466 -11.54 29.76 4.46
N GLU A 467 -11.75 29.40 3.20
CA GLU A 467 -12.79 28.46 2.80
C GLU A 467 -12.44 27.03 3.28
N PRO A 468 -13.45 26.22 3.65
CA PRO A 468 -13.19 24.84 4.06
C PRO A 468 -12.55 24.01 2.96
N GLY A 469 -11.50 23.28 3.31
CA GLY A 469 -10.71 22.43 2.41
C GLY A 469 -9.41 23.11 1.97
N ALA A 470 -8.33 22.34 1.89
CA ALA A 470 -7.03 22.84 1.46
C ALA A 470 -6.95 22.88 -0.07
N GLU A 471 -6.74 24.04 -0.66
CA GLU A 471 -6.81 24.27 -2.12
C GLU A 471 -5.83 23.39 -2.92
N CYS A 472 -4.69 23.01 -2.34
CA CYS A 472 -3.75 22.12 -3.01
C CYS A 472 -4.31 20.71 -3.26
N VAL A 473 -5.42 20.33 -2.64
CA VAL A 473 -6.14 19.05 -2.83
C VAL A 473 -7.61 19.25 -3.11
N ASP A 474 -8.26 20.22 -2.47
CA ASP A 474 -9.68 20.52 -2.60
C ASP A 474 -9.96 21.64 -3.63
N TRP A 475 -9.31 21.56 -4.78
CA TRP A 475 -9.37 22.56 -5.85
C TRP A 475 -10.72 22.53 -6.58
N PRO A 476 -11.58 23.57 -6.49
CA PRO A 476 -12.92 23.52 -7.08
C PRO A 476 -12.96 23.16 -8.56
N PRO A 477 -12.09 23.71 -9.45
CA PRO A 477 -12.10 23.34 -10.86
C PRO A 477 -11.77 21.85 -11.12
N LEU A 478 -11.01 21.19 -10.25
CA LEU A 478 -10.77 19.75 -10.31
C LEU A 478 -12.07 18.96 -10.09
N PHE A 479 -12.86 19.34 -9.08
CA PHE A 479 -14.14 18.69 -8.80
C PHE A 479 -15.20 18.98 -9.87
N ASP A 480 -15.18 20.17 -10.47
CA ASP A 480 -16.00 20.50 -11.64
C ASP A 480 -15.61 19.67 -12.87
N PHE A 481 -14.31 19.41 -13.03
CA PHE A 481 -13.78 18.51 -14.06
C PHE A 481 -14.27 17.08 -13.83
N PHE A 482 -14.24 16.59 -12.60
CA PHE A 482 -14.75 15.26 -12.22
C PHE A 482 -16.25 15.12 -12.50
N ALA A 483 -17.06 16.11 -12.09
CA ALA A 483 -18.51 16.05 -12.16
C ALA A 483 -19.06 15.81 -13.59
N ARG A 484 -18.28 16.11 -14.61
CA ARG A 484 -18.65 15.98 -16.03
C ARG A 484 -18.25 14.63 -16.64
N ARG A 485 -17.67 13.70 -15.87
CA ARG A 485 -17.11 12.46 -16.38
C ARG A 485 -17.69 11.24 -15.69
N ARG A 486 -17.72 10.16 -16.43
CA ARG A 486 -18.12 8.85 -15.94
C ARG A 486 -17.22 7.78 -16.57
N ILE A 487 -17.10 6.65 -15.93
CA ILE A 487 -16.48 5.47 -16.53
C ILE A 487 -17.36 5.04 -17.70
N PRO A 488 -16.84 4.97 -18.94
CA PRO A 488 -17.63 4.51 -20.07
C PRO A 488 -17.99 3.03 -19.89
N ALA A 489 -19.20 2.66 -20.31
CA ALA A 489 -19.55 1.25 -20.37
C ALA A 489 -18.72 0.54 -21.45
N ASP A 490 -18.42 -0.75 -21.27
CA ASP A 490 -17.63 -1.54 -22.24
C ASP A 490 -18.21 -1.46 -23.66
N ALA A 491 -19.54 -1.37 -23.80
CA ALA A 491 -20.22 -1.18 -25.07
C ALA A 491 -19.94 0.17 -25.76
N GLU A 492 -19.52 1.18 -25.01
CA GLU A 492 -19.19 2.52 -25.53
C GLU A 492 -17.71 2.59 -25.96
N VAL A 493 -16.85 1.69 -25.42
CA VAL A 493 -15.42 1.66 -25.71
C VAL A 493 -15.15 0.87 -26.99
N ARG A 494 -14.84 1.58 -28.09
CA ARG A 494 -14.62 0.98 -29.42
C ARG A 494 -13.16 0.69 -29.71
N ARG A 495 -12.25 1.40 -29.05
CA ARG A 495 -10.81 1.24 -29.20
C ARG A 495 -10.16 1.19 -27.84
N ILE A 496 -9.28 0.24 -27.62
CA ILE A 496 -8.45 0.16 -26.43
C ILE A 496 -6.98 0.17 -26.88
N GLN A 497 -6.18 0.95 -26.19
CA GLN A 497 -4.73 0.89 -26.22
C GLN A 497 -4.28 0.62 -24.80
N PHE A 498 -3.75 -0.57 -24.53
CA PHE A 498 -3.41 -1.01 -23.20
C PHE A 498 -1.98 -1.47 -23.10
N VAL A 499 -1.28 -1.00 -22.09
CA VAL A 499 0.11 -1.34 -21.78
C VAL A 499 0.19 -1.91 -20.38
N THR A 500 0.86 -3.04 -20.22
CA THR A 500 1.24 -3.54 -18.90
C THR A 500 2.69 -4.01 -18.89
N VAL A 501 3.37 -3.80 -17.77
CA VAL A 501 4.70 -4.33 -17.51
C VAL A 501 4.63 -5.60 -16.67
N ASN A 502 3.54 -5.75 -15.91
CA ASN A 502 3.34 -6.87 -15.00
C ASN A 502 1.85 -7.26 -14.93
N PRO A 503 1.42 -8.30 -15.65
CA PRO A 503 0.03 -8.76 -15.60
C PRO A 503 -0.47 -9.17 -14.20
N GLY A 504 0.42 -9.47 -13.25
CA GLY A 504 0.05 -9.72 -11.85
C GLY A 504 -0.28 -8.45 -11.07
N VAL A 505 0.05 -7.27 -11.60
CA VAL A 505 -0.30 -5.96 -11.05
C VAL A 505 -1.46 -5.35 -11.83
N SER A 506 -1.34 -5.33 -13.15
CA SER A 506 -2.30 -4.76 -14.08
C SER A 506 -2.45 -5.67 -15.29
N SER A 507 -3.59 -6.30 -15.42
CA SER A 507 -3.83 -7.25 -16.53
C SER A 507 -4.96 -6.82 -17.47
N ARG A 508 -5.67 -5.71 -17.18
CA ARG A 508 -6.95 -5.45 -17.81
C ARG A 508 -7.20 -3.96 -18.07
N SER A 509 -7.90 -3.69 -19.16
CA SER A 509 -8.55 -2.43 -19.48
C SER A 509 -9.86 -2.73 -20.19
N HIS A 510 -11.00 -2.37 -19.58
CA HIS A 510 -12.33 -2.65 -20.10
C HIS A 510 -12.51 -4.13 -20.54
N TRP A 511 -12.87 -4.34 -21.80
CA TRP A 511 -13.12 -5.68 -22.36
C TRP A 511 -11.86 -6.44 -22.81
N LEU A 512 -10.66 -5.90 -22.57
CA LEU A 512 -9.42 -6.47 -23.03
C LEU A 512 -8.47 -6.75 -21.85
N GLY A 513 -7.78 -7.89 -21.89
CA GLY A 513 -6.76 -8.20 -20.89
C GLY A 513 -5.53 -8.88 -21.47
N ILE A 514 -4.35 -8.57 -20.94
CA ILE A 514 -3.08 -9.26 -21.22
C ILE A 514 -2.83 -10.24 -20.07
N GLU A 515 -2.79 -11.53 -20.37
CA GLU A 515 -2.62 -12.58 -19.36
C GLU A 515 -1.19 -13.09 -19.24
N ALA A 516 -0.43 -13.09 -20.36
CA ALA A 516 0.96 -13.52 -20.35
C ALA A 516 1.81 -12.69 -21.34
N GLN A 517 3.07 -12.50 -20.96
CA GLN A 517 4.09 -11.77 -21.71
C GLN A 517 5.05 -12.75 -22.39
N GLU A 518 5.58 -12.42 -23.58
CA GLU A 518 6.69 -13.16 -24.19
C GLU A 518 7.97 -12.97 -23.37
N HIS A 519 8.22 -11.74 -22.91
CA HIS A 519 9.34 -11.37 -22.06
C HIS A 519 8.82 -10.68 -20.80
N SER A 520 8.96 -11.32 -19.66
CA SER A 520 8.46 -10.83 -18.35
C SER A 520 9.11 -9.49 -17.95
N LEU A 521 8.31 -8.63 -17.31
CA LEU A 521 8.71 -7.32 -16.80
C LEU A 521 9.24 -6.36 -17.88
N GLN A 522 8.80 -6.54 -19.10
CA GLN A 522 8.95 -5.59 -20.20
C GLN A 522 7.58 -5.10 -20.65
N PRO A 523 7.47 -3.90 -21.21
CA PRO A 523 6.19 -3.40 -21.69
C PRO A 523 5.56 -4.37 -22.70
N SER A 524 4.33 -4.77 -22.39
CA SER A 524 3.46 -5.56 -23.27
C SER A 524 2.30 -4.69 -23.67
N GLU A 525 2.08 -4.56 -24.96
CA GLU A 525 1.09 -3.64 -25.53
C GLU A 525 0.12 -4.39 -26.41
N ILE A 526 -1.13 -3.93 -26.34
CA ILE A 526 -2.17 -4.33 -27.26
C ILE A 526 -3.00 -3.10 -27.65
N GLU A 527 -3.16 -2.91 -28.93
CA GLU A 527 -4.15 -2.00 -29.49
C GLU A 527 -5.24 -2.82 -30.14
N ALA A 528 -6.49 -2.60 -29.74
CA ALA A 528 -7.63 -3.35 -30.26
C ALA A 528 -8.79 -2.43 -30.60
N GLN A 529 -9.48 -2.72 -31.69
CA GLN A 529 -10.67 -2.02 -32.16
C GLN A 529 -11.84 -2.99 -32.33
N TRP A 530 -12.98 -2.67 -31.73
CA TRP A 530 -14.22 -3.40 -31.88
C TRP A 530 -15.14 -2.75 -32.92
N ASP A 531 -15.49 -3.50 -33.97
CA ASP A 531 -16.50 -3.14 -34.97
C ASP A 531 -17.77 -4.00 -34.78
N PRO A 532 -18.82 -3.45 -34.15
CA PRO A 532 -20.06 -4.19 -33.94
C PRO A 532 -20.82 -4.51 -35.23
N GLY A 533 -20.69 -3.68 -36.26
CA GLY A 533 -21.36 -3.91 -37.54
C GLY A 533 -20.83 -5.13 -38.28
N GLN A 534 -19.54 -5.42 -38.14
CA GLN A 534 -18.89 -6.60 -38.71
C GLN A 534 -18.70 -7.75 -37.70
N GLN A 535 -19.06 -7.53 -36.43
CA GLN A 535 -18.76 -8.42 -35.31
C GLN A 535 -17.27 -8.83 -35.28
N ARG A 536 -16.40 -7.85 -35.44
CA ARG A 536 -14.98 -8.06 -35.63
C ARG A 536 -14.14 -7.23 -34.64
N VAL A 537 -13.15 -7.88 -34.05
CA VAL A 537 -12.05 -7.24 -33.33
C VAL A 537 -10.80 -7.27 -34.19
N ILE A 538 -10.16 -6.14 -34.37
CA ILE A 538 -8.84 -6.00 -35.00
C ILE A 538 -7.86 -5.62 -33.91
N ALA A 539 -6.74 -6.35 -33.78
CA ALA A 539 -5.74 -6.11 -32.77
C ALA A 539 -4.31 -6.21 -33.32
N THR A 540 -3.42 -5.40 -32.73
CA THR A 540 -1.98 -5.51 -32.88
C THR A 540 -1.34 -5.67 -31.52
N THR A 541 -0.30 -6.49 -31.41
CA THR A 541 0.34 -6.82 -30.14
C THR A 541 1.85 -6.62 -30.18
N ARG A 542 2.43 -6.31 -29.02
CA ARG A 542 3.88 -6.28 -28.80
C ARG A 542 4.20 -6.92 -27.45
N ASN A 543 5.09 -7.91 -27.43
CA ASN A 543 5.48 -8.66 -26.23
C ASN A 543 4.29 -9.34 -25.50
N VAL A 544 3.30 -9.83 -26.23
CA VAL A 544 2.11 -10.50 -25.71
C VAL A 544 2.12 -11.97 -26.12
N GLN A 545 2.13 -12.85 -25.11
CA GLN A 545 2.04 -14.31 -25.30
C GLN A 545 0.60 -14.79 -25.22
N GLN A 546 -0.22 -14.18 -24.35
CA GLN A 546 -1.65 -14.53 -24.18
C GLN A 546 -2.46 -13.30 -23.79
N TRP A 547 -3.62 -13.16 -24.40
CA TRP A 547 -4.57 -12.11 -24.11
C TRP A 547 -6.01 -12.62 -24.12
N VAL A 548 -6.92 -11.82 -23.59
CA VAL A 548 -8.31 -12.20 -23.38
C VAL A 548 -9.25 -11.09 -23.83
N LEU A 549 -10.38 -11.49 -24.41
CA LEU A 549 -11.52 -10.66 -24.78
C LEU A 549 -12.73 -11.02 -23.90
N GLU A 550 -13.24 -10.06 -23.16
CA GLU A 550 -14.54 -10.17 -22.50
C GLU A 550 -15.64 -9.85 -23.51
N THR A 551 -16.49 -10.81 -23.78
CA THR A 551 -17.48 -10.71 -24.86
C THR A 551 -18.90 -10.45 -24.38
N GLY A 552 -19.12 -10.35 -23.06
CA GLY A 552 -20.45 -10.24 -22.47
C GLY A 552 -21.28 -9.01 -22.91
N PHE A 553 -20.62 -7.94 -23.35
CA PHE A 553 -21.28 -6.74 -23.87
C PHE A 553 -21.46 -6.75 -25.40
N MET A 554 -20.79 -7.68 -26.10
CA MET A 554 -20.79 -7.78 -27.55
C MET A 554 -22.05 -8.52 -28.02
N ASN A 555 -23.17 -7.90 -28.21
CA ASN A 555 -24.41 -8.54 -28.69
C ASN A 555 -24.19 -9.33 -29.99
N LEU A 556 -23.50 -10.48 -29.88
CA LEU A 556 -23.14 -11.31 -31.03
C LEU A 556 -24.36 -11.99 -31.61
N THR A 557 -24.53 -11.91 -32.93
CA THR A 557 -25.64 -12.54 -33.64
C THR A 557 -25.47 -14.06 -33.61
N THR A 558 -26.53 -14.77 -33.25
CA THR A 558 -26.53 -16.24 -33.25
C THR A 558 -26.19 -16.79 -34.64
N GLY A 559 -25.11 -17.56 -34.74
CA GLY A 559 -24.70 -18.25 -35.96
C GLY A 559 -23.48 -17.68 -36.70
N THR A 560 -23.17 -16.36 -36.58
CA THR A 560 -22.02 -15.76 -37.29
C THR A 560 -20.71 -15.84 -36.51
N GLY A 561 -20.79 -15.87 -35.17
CA GLY A 561 -19.62 -15.88 -34.30
C GLY A 561 -18.79 -14.58 -34.35
N LEU A 562 -17.85 -14.45 -33.43
CA LEU A 562 -16.90 -13.35 -33.37
C LEU A 562 -15.76 -13.58 -34.39
N LYS A 563 -15.39 -12.54 -35.11
CA LYS A 563 -14.18 -12.51 -35.97
C LYS A 563 -13.08 -11.76 -35.23
N VAL A 564 -11.89 -12.33 -35.19
CA VAL A 564 -10.72 -11.66 -34.63
C VAL A 564 -9.60 -11.63 -35.66
N GLU A 565 -9.06 -10.46 -35.92
CA GLU A 565 -7.85 -10.29 -36.70
C GLU A 565 -6.77 -9.76 -35.75
N VAL A 566 -5.73 -10.53 -35.54
CA VAL A 566 -4.64 -10.17 -34.63
C VAL A 566 -3.29 -10.37 -35.33
N ASP A 567 -2.47 -9.31 -35.34
CA ASP A 567 -1.17 -9.26 -36.03
C ASP A 567 -1.26 -9.74 -37.49
N GLY A 568 -2.38 -9.41 -38.19
CA GLY A 568 -2.65 -9.82 -39.57
C GLY A 568 -3.21 -11.25 -39.70
N GLN A 569 -3.28 -12.04 -38.63
CA GLN A 569 -3.87 -13.38 -38.68
C GLN A 569 -5.37 -13.30 -38.43
N LYS A 570 -6.17 -13.92 -39.30
CA LYS A 570 -7.65 -13.98 -39.17
C LYS A 570 -8.09 -15.25 -38.48
N LEU A 571 -8.94 -15.10 -37.49
CA LEU A 571 -9.61 -16.16 -36.73
C LEU A 571 -11.12 -15.93 -36.87
N GLU A 572 -11.84 -16.86 -37.46
CA GLU A 572 -13.28 -16.71 -37.72
C GLU A 572 -14.12 -17.76 -36.98
N GLY A 573 -15.39 -17.43 -36.76
CA GLY A 573 -16.34 -18.35 -36.17
C GLY A 573 -16.11 -18.63 -34.70
N LEU A 574 -15.46 -17.73 -33.99
CA LEU A 574 -15.23 -17.88 -32.55
C LEU A 574 -16.56 -17.75 -31.81
N LYS A 575 -16.98 -18.82 -31.15
CA LYS A 575 -18.19 -18.85 -30.34
C LYS A 575 -17.80 -18.74 -28.87
N PRO A 576 -18.11 -17.63 -28.18
CA PRO A 576 -17.99 -17.58 -26.73
C PRO A 576 -18.91 -18.66 -26.15
N ALA A 577 -18.37 -19.55 -25.35
CA ALA A 577 -19.16 -20.56 -24.68
C ALA A 577 -20.06 -19.91 -23.63
N GLU A 578 -21.36 -20.22 -23.61
CA GLU A 578 -22.22 -19.86 -22.48
C GLU A 578 -21.79 -20.67 -21.25
N PHE A 579 -21.37 -20.00 -20.21
CA PHE A 579 -20.96 -20.63 -18.97
C PHE A 579 -22.07 -20.51 -17.92
N VAL A 580 -22.53 -21.65 -17.46
CA VAL A 580 -23.31 -21.75 -16.21
C VAL A 580 -22.31 -22.12 -15.12
N PRO A 581 -22.07 -21.26 -14.12
CA PRO A 581 -21.14 -21.57 -13.04
C PRO A 581 -21.63 -22.78 -12.26
N LYS A 582 -20.94 -23.91 -12.35
CA LYS A 582 -21.04 -24.98 -11.35
C LYS A 582 -20.01 -24.65 -10.26
N GLY A 583 -20.45 -23.93 -9.25
CA GLY A 583 -20.04 -24.09 -7.85
C GLY A 583 -18.58 -23.89 -7.41
N GLU A 584 -17.64 -23.32 -8.17
CA GLU A 584 -16.24 -23.26 -7.77
C GLU A 584 -15.59 -21.84 -7.70
N PHE A 585 -16.34 -20.79 -7.96
CA PHE A 585 -15.89 -19.42 -7.66
C PHE A 585 -16.93 -18.70 -6.84
N PRO A 586 -16.55 -17.95 -5.79
CA PRO A 586 -17.51 -17.12 -5.08
C PRO A 586 -18.11 -16.13 -6.07
N ALA A 587 -19.44 -16.24 -6.28
CA ALA A 587 -20.19 -15.26 -7.04
C ALA A 587 -19.96 -13.88 -6.42
N ILE A 588 -19.59 -12.89 -7.23
CA ILE A 588 -19.58 -11.50 -6.78
C ILE A 588 -21.02 -11.14 -6.44
N PRO A 589 -21.32 -10.76 -5.18
CA PRO A 589 -22.69 -10.47 -4.78
C PRO A 589 -23.26 -9.32 -5.62
N GLY A 590 -24.32 -9.58 -6.38
CA GLY A 590 -25.07 -8.58 -7.17
C GLY A 590 -25.10 -8.79 -8.68
N GLU A 591 -24.34 -9.73 -9.25
CA GLU A 591 -24.37 -10.01 -10.70
C GLU A 591 -25.16 -11.30 -11.01
N SER A 592 -26.36 -11.11 -11.53
CA SER A 592 -27.23 -12.18 -12.05
C SER A 592 -27.25 -12.27 -13.58
N LYS A 593 -26.14 -11.88 -14.27
CA LYS A 593 -26.06 -12.03 -15.74
C LYS A 593 -25.38 -13.35 -16.11
N PRO A 594 -25.83 -14.04 -17.19
CA PRO A 594 -25.10 -15.19 -17.70
C PRO A 594 -23.67 -14.75 -18.08
N TYR A 595 -22.68 -15.31 -17.40
CA TYR A 595 -21.28 -15.07 -17.72
C TYR A 595 -20.97 -15.76 -19.05
N HIS A 596 -20.70 -14.99 -20.08
CA HIS A 596 -20.05 -15.51 -21.27
C HIS A 596 -18.58 -15.80 -20.94
N GLN A 597 -18.09 -16.99 -21.29
CA GLN A 597 -16.66 -17.26 -21.14
C GLN A 597 -15.87 -16.30 -22.03
N PRO A 598 -14.81 -15.66 -21.47
CA PRO A 598 -13.95 -14.81 -22.28
C PRO A 598 -13.25 -15.63 -23.37
N VAL A 599 -13.07 -15.05 -24.53
CA VAL A 599 -12.26 -15.63 -25.60
C VAL A 599 -10.79 -15.37 -25.29
N ARG A 600 -10.02 -16.46 -25.09
CA ARG A 600 -8.57 -16.38 -24.87
C ARG A 600 -7.83 -16.74 -26.13
N LEU A 601 -6.81 -15.97 -26.44
CA LEU A 601 -5.93 -16.16 -27.57
C LEU A 601 -4.49 -16.28 -27.07
N ALA A 602 -3.81 -17.36 -27.46
CA ALA A 602 -2.42 -17.63 -27.11
C ALA A 602 -1.56 -17.77 -28.36
N LYS A 603 -0.33 -17.30 -28.29
CA LYS A 603 0.64 -17.41 -29.37
C LYS A 603 1.41 -18.71 -29.23
N ILE A 604 1.12 -19.67 -30.10
CA ILE A 604 1.71 -21.02 -30.11
C ILE A 604 2.54 -21.15 -31.38
N SER A 605 3.83 -21.42 -31.23
CA SER A 605 4.77 -21.51 -32.37
C SER A 605 4.66 -20.32 -33.34
N GLY A 606 4.48 -19.11 -32.81
CA GLY A 606 4.39 -17.87 -33.59
C GLY A 606 3.02 -17.61 -34.24
N ARG A 607 2.01 -18.44 -33.98
CA ARG A 607 0.63 -18.28 -34.50
C ARG A 607 -0.36 -18.10 -33.36
N TRP A 608 -1.37 -17.27 -33.59
CA TRP A 608 -2.46 -17.08 -32.66
C TRP A 608 -3.48 -18.22 -32.75
N GLU A 609 -3.81 -18.81 -31.63
CA GLU A 609 -4.80 -19.89 -31.50
C GLU A 609 -5.72 -19.61 -30.32
N VAL A 610 -6.97 -20.13 -30.39
CA VAL A 610 -7.90 -20.06 -29.27
C VAL A 610 -7.43 -21.01 -28.18
N SER A 611 -7.28 -20.51 -26.97
CA SER A 611 -6.88 -21.29 -25.80
C SER A 611 -8.04 -21.42 -24.84
N SER A 612 -8.38 -22.65 -24.46
CA SER A 612 -9.47 -22.94 -23.51
C SER A 612 -9.03 -22.78 -22.04
N ALA A 613 -7.74 -22.76 -21.77
CA ALA A 613 -7.21 -22.72 -20.40
C ALA A 613 -5.90 -21.92 -20.32
N ARG A 614 -5.60 -21.46 -19.11
CA ARG A 614 -4.27 -20.95 -18.77
C ARG A 614 -3.37 -22.15 -18.45
N PRO A 615 -2.29 -22.39 -19.19
CA PRO A 615 -1.38 -23.47 -18.86
C PRO A 615 -0.83 -23.30 -17.45
N ILE A 616 -0.87 -24.35 -16.64
CA ILE A 616 -0.40 -24.31 -15.25
C ILE A 616 1.07 -23.94 -15.12
N THR A 617 1.86 -24.18 -16.15
CA THR A 617 3.30 -23.88 -16.25
C THR A 617 3.59 -22.45 -16.64
N HIS A 618 2.59 -21.70 -17.14
CA HIS A 618 2.80 -20.32 -17.58
C HIS A 618 2.51 -19.32 -16.46
N LYS A 619 3.24 -18.22 -16.45
CA LYS A 619 2.88 -17.05 -15.67
C LYS A 619 1.56 -16.46 -16.20
N ASN A 620 0.75 -15.95 -15.29
CA ASN A 620 -0.54 -15.33 -15.61
C ASN A 620 -0.92 -14.38 -14.45
N PRO A 621 -2.01 -13.60 -14.52
CA PRO A 621 -2.38 -12.64 -13.47
C PRO A 621 -2.47 -13.21 -12.06
N LEU A 622 -2.77 -14.50 -11.92
CA LEU A 622 -2.85 -15.18 -10.62
C LEU A 622 -1.52 -15.85 -10.20
N ARG A 623 -0.57 -15.97 -11.11
CA ARG A 623 0.72 -16.67 -10.92
C ARG A 623 1.87 -15.84 -11.50
N HIS A 624 1.88 -14.58 -11.17
CA HIS A 624 2.87 -13.63 -11.62
C HIS A 624 3.51 -12.95 -10.43
N GLY A 625 4.70 -12.43 -10.59
CA GLY A 625 5.31 -11.58 -9.61
C GLY A 625 6.67 -12.05 -9.12
N PRO A 626 7.43 -11.15 -8.48
CA PRO A 626 8.70 -11.41 -7.84
C PRO A 626 8.52 -12.15 -6.50
N PHE A 627 9.64 -12.53 -5.88
CA PHE A 627 9.68 -13.21 -4.57
C PHE A 627 8.90 -12.46 -3.48
N LYS A 628 8.91 -11.12 -3.50
CA LYS A 628 8.17 -10.28 -2.54
C LYS A 628 6.65 -10.54 -2.53
N ASP A 629 6.07 -11.06 -3.61
CA ASP A 629 4.64 -11.36 -3.68
C ASP A 629 4.22 -12.49 -2.74
N ALA A 630 5.14 -13.35 -2.32
CA ALA A 630 4.91 -14.36 -1.29
C ALA A 630 4.54 -13.74 0.08
N PHE A 631 4.89 -12.47 0.31
CA PHE A 631 4.68 -11.77 1.56
C PHE A 631 3.46 -10.83 1.55
N ARG A 632 2.63 -10.87 0.51
CA ARG A 632 1.45 -9.98 0.38
C ARG A 632 0.25 -10.43 1.18
N HIS A 633 0.19 -11.70 1.57
CA HIS A 633 -0.92 -12.29 2.31
C HIS A 633 -0.46 -12.80 3.67
N ARG A 634 -1.40 -13.26 4.49
CA ARG A 634 -1.06 -13.97 5.72
C ARG A 634 -0.20 -15.19 5.37
N MET A 635 0.95 -15.31 6.02
CA MET A 635 1.93 -16.36 5.76
C MET A 635 2.34 -17.06 7.05
N LEU A 636 2.82 -18.28 6.90
CA LEU A 636 3.43 -19.07 7.97
C LEU A 636 4.91 -19.27 7.63
N PHE A 637 5.79 -18.81 8.50
CA PHE A 637 7.20 -19.16 8.42
C PHE A 637 7.46 -20.47 9.16
N VAL A 638 8.01 -21.44 8.44
CA VAL A 638 8.50 -22.69 9.02
C VAL A 638 10.02 -22.66 8.96
N TYR A 639 10.68 -22.78 10.10
CA TYR A 639 12.14 -22.83 10.20
C TYR A 639 12.59 -23.95 11.14
N GLY A 640 13.72 -24.58 10.82
CA GLY A 640 14.33 -25.58 11.66
C GLY A 640 15.04 -24.92 12.85
N THR A 641 14.81 -25.43 14.05
CA THR A 641 15.44 -24.93 15.28
C THR A 641 16.63 -25.79 15.74
N VAL A 642 16.77 -26.99 15.19
CA VAL A 642 17.88 -27.93 15.49
C VAL A 642 18.23 -28.67 14.21
N SER A 643 19.50 -28.77 13.87
CA SER A 643 19.99 -29.65 12.82
C SER A 643 19.74 -31.11 13.20
N ALA A 644 19.01 -31.84 12.35
CA ALA A 644 18.72 -33.28 12.43
C ALA A 644 17.49 -33.70 13.27
N VAL A 645 16.30 -33.24 12.90
CA VAL A 645 15.11 -34.11 12.95
C VAL A 645 14.49 -34.09 11.56
N LEU A 646 14.63 -35.14 10.80
CA LEU A 646 13.82 -35.41 9.61
C LEU A 646 12.37 -35.63 10.11
N ILE A 647 11.53 -34.66 9.90
CA ILE A 647 10.07 -34.84 9.99
C ILE A 647 9.67 -35.43 8.64
N GLU A 648 9.47 -36.74 8.58
CA GLU A 648 8.75 -37.34 7.47
C GLU A 648 7.28 -36.88 7.57
N CYS A 649 6.91 -35.90 6.79
CA CYS A 649 5.48 -35.53 6.59
C CYS A 649 4.84 -36.63 5.74
N GLY A 650 4.10 -37.52 6.40
CA GLY A 650 3.38 -38.61 5.74
C GLY A 650 2.16 -38.18 4.91
N ASP A 651 1.78 -36.92 4.91
CA ASP A 651 0.65 -36.38 4.14
C ASP A 651 0.84 -34.89 3.83
N PRO A 652 0.79 -34.45 2.56
CA PRO A 652 0.97 -33.05 2.18
C PRO A 652 -0.13 -32.09 2.69
N VAL A 653 -1.17 -32.56 3.36
CA VAL A 653 -2.27 -31.74 3.91
C VAL A 653 -2.06 -31.45 5.42
N SER A 654 -1.13 -32.11 6.08
CA SER A 654 -0.93 -32.00 7.54
C SER A 654 0.38 -31.31 7.96
N CYS A 655 1.15 -30.75 7.04
CA CYS A 655 2.33 -29.93 7.34
C CYS A 655 2.10 -28.44 7.21
#